data_2a892cb5d8322478c7518120173e7f9f
#
_entry.id   2a892cb5d8322478c7518120173e7f9f
#
_cell.length_a   1.000
_cell.length_b   1.000
_cell.length_c   1.000
_cell.angle_alpha   90.00
_cell.angle_beta   90.00
_cell.angle_gamma   90.00
#
_symmetry.space_group_name_H-M   'P 1'
#
loop_
_entity.id
_entity.type
_entity.pdbx_description
1 polymer ?
#
loop_
_entity_poly.entity_id
_entity_poly.type
_entity_poly.pdbx_seq_one_letter_code
_entity_poly.pdbx_strand_id
1 'polypeptide(L)'
;MSLIKEYLRLNKEAATKYGPKTFLLMQVGAFYECYGETTDRAQIDDFCRACELACANKSPGILMAGFRDYSLEKYLNRLQELGYTAVVHSQDAQIKEERALSGVYSPGTFFTAESAALSNCVACIWLERMRAKTVIGMANIDVFTGRSSVFEAETEVMHAPTTYDELERFISAHAPSEVILITDNFSQKQVDDLLNFTGMTACARLIHRPASEHAAVHKSKNQVYQREIMSRFFGSVTGSGVMQFTTYEFATQALTYLLNFVHEHNPQLVHRIAEPAFENCSDRMVLANHSLKQLNIIDDDNGAKGKCSSVYRLLNNCMTPMGARHFRTRLLNPSCSVPKIQREYDITAHLLSTTDAWRPQLAQLKDLEKFNRLIMMRKFPPQMLHSFYGSLFIIGELHSAIDSTTASYLDATNPNTTATATATATATATATATATATALESVSDICARLRLHLDTTFHMDKCANAGADLGDCDFVRPGISAELDAARLKNETGIKTLASIRTYLNSLVLCGEKTRSSDSDVVKIHETAVQGVSLQATNRRTKLLADQIKQQKLDQVRIGPNNDPFSLLALTFPKATSANHEITSPQLTELCRGIIVSKQKIKECVAKIYDDFVDQLRDWDPAFQQLIHFATTLDLLQNQCHIAVKYKFCHPTIMADSAKSFFDARDLRHCLIERLNEDETYVANDVALGSYAVVPGGEGTGTSRGMLIYGTNAVGKTSLIRAVGIAIIMAQAGLYVPCSSFTYCPYTTIFTRILGNDNLFKGLSTFQVEMSELRVILRTATDRSLILGDELCSGTEMDSAIAIFVAGLSHLHKVGCTFLFATHMHEINGYDEVRLLTKMCMKHLTVTYDKSKDTLIYNRKLADGPGASMYGLEVCKALHLPDAFLEFANAVRLRHRAPPSDIGILSFEPSHFNARKLKGVCERCCSELAQEIHHLLPQKDADHMNYIGHVPKNHVANLMALCTRCHDEVHGH
;
A
#
# COMPACT_ATOMS: atom_id res chain seq x y z
N MET A 1 38.12 -8.20 -27.43
CA MET A 1 37.19 -9.38 -27.45
C MET A 1 35.99 -9.02 -28.36
N SER A 2 35.34 -9.96 -29.05
CA SER A 2 34.11 -9.56 -29.76
C SER A 2 33.03 -9.22 -28.74
N LEU A 3 32.22 -8.20 -28.98
CA LEU A 3 31.13 -7.73 -28.11
C LEU A 3 30.28 -8.90 -27.57
N ILE A 4 29.95 -9.85 -28.41
CA ILE A 4 29.14 -11.03 -28.06
C ILE A 4 29.85 -11.95 -27.06
N LYS A 5 31.16 -12.18 -27.19
CA LYS A 5 31.93 -12.97 -26.23
C LYS A 5 32.02 -12.29 -24.87
N GLU A 6 32.13 -10.98 -24.86
CA GLU A 6 32.12 -10.16 -23.63
C GLU A 6 30.75 -10.22 -22.96
N TYR A 7 29.67 -10.06 -23.73
CA TYR A 7 28.31 -10.18 -23.24
C TYR A 7 28.05 -11.54 -22.58
N LEU A 8 28.36 -12.65 -23.24
CA LEU A 8 28.13 -13.99 -22.70
C LEU A 8 28.91 -14.24 -21.41
N ARG A 9 30.15 -13.72 -21.30
CA ARG A 9 30.93 -13.77 -20.06
C ARG A 9 30.24 -12.99 -18.93
N LEU A 10 29.89 -11.72 -19.18
CA LEU A 10 29.23 -10.84 -18.21
C LEU A 10 27.87 -11.37 -17.81
N ASN A 11 27.12 -11.93 -18.75
CA ASN A 11 25.79 -12.52 -18.45
C ASN A 11 25.90 -13.74 -17.52
N LYS A 12 26.92 -14.60 -17.75
CA LYS A 12 27.18 -15.73 -16.85
C LYS A 12 27.61 -15.28 -15.45
N GLU A 13 28.46 -14.25 -15.36
CA GLU A 13 28.88 -13.65 -14.11
C GLU A 13 27.69 -13.04 -13.36
N ALA A 14 26.83 -12.32 -14.06
CA ALA A 14 25.60 -11.75 -13.53
C ALA A 14 24.65 -12.82 -13.02
N ALA A 15 24.40 -13.88 -13.77
CA ALA A 15 23.55 -15.00 -13.37
C ALA A 15 24.12 -15.74 -12.14
N THR A 16 25.44 -15.89 -12.05
CA THR A 16 26.11 -16.48 -10.87
C THR A 16 25.96 -15.60 -9.64
N LYS A 17 26.10 -14.27 -9.79
CA LYS A 17 26.05 -13.32 -8.69
C LYS A 17 24.62 -13.04 -8.20
N TYR A 18 23.67 -12.86 -9.13
CA TYR A 18 22.31 -12.40 -8.82
C TYR A 18 21.24 -13.49 -8.95
N GLY A 19 21.61 -14.69 -9.39
CA GLY A 19 20.74 -15.86 -9.54
C GLY A 19 20.22 -16.10 -10.96
N PRO A 20 19.54 -17.24 -11.20
CA PRO A 20 19.17 -17.70 -12.54
C PRO A 20 18.14 -16.79 -13.24
N LYS A 21 17.30 -16.07 -12.50
CA LYS A 21 16.33 -15.09 -13.05
C LYS A 21 16.98 -13.72 -13.28
N THR A 22 18.14 -13.69 -14.00
CA THR A 22 18.88 -12.45 -14.27
C THR A 22 19.12 -12.30 -15.76
N PHE A 23 18.85 -11.11 -16.29
CA PHE A 23 19.15 -10.71 -17.67
C PHE A 23 20.17 -9.59 -17.70
N LEU A 24 21.15 -9.72 -18.58
CA LEU A 24 22.07 -8.65 -18.93
C LEU A 24 21.49 -7.85 -20.11
N LEU A 25 21.33 -6.55 -19.93
CA LEU A 25 20.94 -5.60 -20.97
C LEU A 25 22.17 -4.78 -21.36
N MET A 26 22.64 -4.94 -22.59
CA MET A 26 23.83 -4.24 -23.07
C MET A 26 23.46 -3.20 -24.10
N GLN A 27 23.84 -1.95 -23.89
CA GLN A 27 23.61 -0.88 -24.85
C GLN A 27 24.51 -1.02 -26.07
N VAL A 28 23.90 -0.98 -27.24
CA VAL A 28 24.57 -1.02 -28.55
C VAL A 28 23.96 0.07 -29.45
N GLY A 29 24.62 1.23 -29.47
CA GLY A 29 24.05 2.42 -30.11
C GLY A 29 22.76 2.87 -29.42
N ALA A 30 21.68 2.97 -30.20
CA ALA A 30 20.36 3.38 -29.70
C ALA A 30 19.48 2.19 -29.21
N PHE A 31 20.07 1.03 -28.93
CA PHE A 31 19.35 -0.17 -28.50
C PHE A 31 19.97 -0.79 -27.27
N TYR A 32 19.14 -1.36 -26.40
CA TYR A 32 19.53 -2.36 -25.41
C TYR A 32 19.28 -3.74 -25.98
N GLU A 33 20.32 -4.56 -26.05
CA GLU A 33 20.31 -5.89 -26.66
C GLU A 33 20.59 -6.98 -25.63
N CYS A 34 19.92 -8.11 -25.76
CA CYS A 34 20.14 -9.36 -25.04
C CYS A 34 20.53 -10.44 -26.07
N TYR A 35 21.53 -11.25 -25.76
CA TYR A 35 22.02 -12.30 -26.66
C TYR A 35 21.91 -13.67 -25.99
N GLY A 36 21.70 -14.71 -26.83
CA GLY A 36 21.72 -16.11 -26.43
C GLY A 36 22.36 -16.98 -27.50
N GLU A 37 22.84 -18.14 -27.09
CA GLU A 37 23.34 -19.13 -28.04
C GLU A 37 22.18 -20.00 -28.58
N THR A 38 22.24 -20.43 -29.85
CA THR A 38 21.21 -21.34 -30.42
C THR A 38 21.19 -22.69 -29.72
N THR A 39 22.28 -23.08 -29.10
CA THR A 39 22.44 -24.32 -28.30
C THR A 39 21.85 -24.22 -26.90
N ASP A 40 21.73 -22.97 -26.33
CA ASP A 40 21.12 -22.70 -25.03
C ASP A 40 20.16 -21.51 -25.17
N ARG A 41 18.92 -21.80 -25.58
CA ARG A 41 17.90 -20.81 -25.90
C ARG A 41 17.06 -20.40 -24.68
N ALA A 42 17.09 -21.15 -23.59
CA ALA A 42 16.12 -21.00 -22.49
C ALA A 42 16.03 -19.55 -21.97
N GLN A 43 17.18 -18.93 -21.71
CA GLN A 43 17.23 -17.58 -21.16
C GLN A 43 16.74 -16.50 -22.15
N ILE A 44 17.14 -16.57 -23.43
CA ILE A 44 16.69 -15.57 -24.41
C ILE A 44 15.22 -15.75 -24.80
N ASP A 45 14.72 -16.97 -24.84
CA ASP A 45 13.31 -17.24 -25.08
C ASP A 45 12.44 -16.75 -23.91
N ASP A 46 12.91 -16.88 -22.68
CA ASP A 46 12.27 -16.30 -21.49
C ASP A 46 12.27 -14.76 -21.53
N PHE A 47 13.37 -14.14 -21.93
CA PHE A 47 13.45 -12.69 -22.13
C PHE A 47 12.47 -12.21 -23.22
N CYS A 48 12.42 -12.90 -24.37
CA CYS A 48 11.50 -12.56 -25.45
C CYS A 48 10.04 -12.69 -25.00
N ARG A 49 9.71 -13.74 -24.23
CA ARG A 49 8.37 -13.94 -23.67
C ARG A 49 8.03 -12.88 -22.65
N ALA A 50 8.94 -12.59 -21.72
CA ALA A 50 8.75 -11.58 -20.67
C ALA A 50 8.55 -10.18 -21.27
N CYS A 51 9.32 -9.83 -22.30
CA CYS A 51 9.28 -8.51 -22.93
C CYS A 51 8.36 -8.41 -24.17
N GLU A 52 7.72 -9.51 -24.60
CA GLU A 52 6.93 -9.59 -25.85
C GLU A 52 7.72 -9.13 -27.08
N LEU A 53 8.98 -9.55 -27.16
CA LEU A 53 9.89 -9.20 -28.25
C LEU A 53 10.11 -10.37 -29.19
N ALA A 54 10.34 -10.05 -30.48
CA ALA A 54 10.75 -11.04 -31.46
C ALA A 54 12.25 -11.36 -31.34
N CYS A 55 12.59 -12.63 -31.42
CA CYS A 55 13.96 -13.10 -31.44
C CYS A 55 14.49 -13.14 -32.90
N ALA A 56 15.66 -12.55 -33.14
CA ALA A 56 16.31 -12.51 -34.44
C ALA A 56 17.68 -13.20 -34.41
N ASN A 57 18.14 -13.74 -35.57
CA ASN A 57 19.50 -14.22 -35.71
C ASN A 57 20.44 -13.04 -35.96
N LYS A 58 21.39 -12.81 -35.07
CA LYS A 58 22.43 -11.77 -35.21
C LYS A 58 23.62 -12.26 -36.04
N SER A 59 24.02 -13.50 -35.81
CA SER A 59 25.13 -14.21 -36.53
C SER A 59 24.92 -15.73 -36.41
N PRO A 60 25.64 -16.57 -37.18
CA PRO A 60 25.53 -18.00 -37.02
C PRO A 60 25.75 -18.46 -35.58
N GLY A 61 24.77 -19.16 -35.04
CA GLY A 61 24.77 -19.65 -33.64
C GLY A 61 24.39 -18.65 -32.56
N ILE A 62 24.08 -17.38 -32.88
CA ILE A 62 23.74 -16.34 -31.91
C ILE A 62 22.37 -15.74 -32.21
N LEU A 63 21.52 -15.78 -31.22
CA LEU A 63 20.23 -15.13 -31.15
C LEU A 63 20.32 -13.78 -30.48
N MET A 64 19.42 -12.85 -30.82
CA MET A 64 19.36 -11.51 -30.27
C MET A 64 17.92 -11.04 -30.19
N ALA A 65 17.60 -10.39 -29.07
CA ALA A 65 16.40 -9.59 -28.90
C ALA A 65 16.78 -8.25 -28.26
N GLY A 66 16.06 -7.19 -28.56
CA GLY A 66 16.37 -5.89 -28.00
C GLY A 66 15.29 -4.84 -28.28
N PHE A 67 15.41 -3.71 -27.63
CA PHE A 67 14.49 -2.58 -27.71
C PHE A 67 15.26 -1.24 -27.71
N ARG A 68 14.62 -0.17 -28.10
CA ARG A 68 15.23 1.17 -28.15
C ARG A 68 15.51 1.71 -26.77
N ASP A 69 16.58 2.47 -26.64
CA ASP A 69 17.10 3.05 -25.37
C ASP A 69 16.05 3.86 -24.60
N TYR A 70 15.23 4.67 -25.29
CA TYR A 70 14.14 5.45 -24.65
C TYR A 70 13.04 4.58 -24.01
N SER A 71 13.01 3.27 -24.33
CA SER A 71 12.02 2.33 -23.76
C SER A 71 12.57 1.52 -22.58
N LEU A 72 13.78 1.82 -22.11
CA LEU A 72 14.44 1.04 -21.05
C LEU A 72 13.57 0.93 -19.79
N GLU A 73 13.03 2.03 -19.31
CA GLU A 73 12.24 2.06 -18.06
C GLU A 73 10.98 1.19 -18.18
N LYS A 74 10.30 1.24 -19.31
CA LYS A 74 9.13 0.39 -19.60
C LYS A 74 9.46 -1.10 -19.50
N TYR A 75 10.57 -1.53 -20.09
CA TYR A 75 10.96 -2.94 -20.06
C TYR A 75 11.55 -3.36 -18.71
N LEU A 76 12.26 -2.47 -18.02
CA LEU A 76 12.68 -2.71 -16.65
C LEU A 76 11.46 -2.95 -15.74
N ASN A 77 10.45 -2.09 -15.78
CA ASN A 77 9.23 -2.26 -14.99
C ASN A 77 8.60 -3.63 -15.21
N ARG A 78 8.45 -4.02 -16.49
CA ARG A 78 7.88 -5.32 -16.85
C ARG A 78 8.69 -6.52 -16.34
N LEU A 79 10.01 -6.45 -16.43
CA LEU A 79 10.91 -7.50 -15.92
C LEU A 79 10.80 -7.63 -14.41
N GLN A 80 10.68 -6.49 -13.69
CA GLN A 80 10.53 -6.48 -12.25
C GLN A 80 9.21 -7.10 -11.79
N GLU A 81 8.10 -6.79 -12.47
CA GLU A 81 6.78 -7.39 -12.20
C GLU A 81 6.79 -8.92 -12.33
N LEU A 82 7.62 -9.45 -13.22
CA LEU A 82 7.79 -10.89 -13.44
C LEU A 82 8.88 -11.53 -12.56
N GLY A 83 9.48 -10.77 -11.64
CA GLY A 83 10.48 -11.26 -10.69
C GLY A 83 11.89 -11.43 -11.25
N TYR A 84 12.20 -10.83 -12.41
CA TYR A 84 13.55 -10.87 -12.99
C TYR A 84 14.44 -9.73 -12.46
N THR A 85 15.74 -9.98 -12.44
CA THR A 85 16.77 -8.95 -12.24
C THR A 85 17.34 -8.53 -13.57
N ALA A 86 17.45 -7.23 -13.81
CA ALA A 86 18.09 -6.66 -14.97
C ALA A 86 19.42 -6.01 -14.60
N VAL A 87 20.50 -6.45 -15.21
CA VAL A 87 21.84 -5.84 -15.09
C VAL A 87 22.07 -5.00 -16.34
N VAL A 88 22.19 -3.68 -16.18
CA VAL A 88 22.24 -2.74 -17.30
C VAL A 88 23.67 -2.24 -17.49
N HIS A 89 24.24 -2.46 -18.66
CA HIS A 89 25.50 -1.89 -19.10
C HIS A 89 25.24 -0.84 -20.18
N SER A 90 25.61 0.41 -19.88
CA SER A 90 25.46 1.53 -20.81
C SER A 90 26.78 1.88 -21.50
N GLN A 91 26.71 2.44 -22.71
CA GLN A 91 27.87 2.97 -23.43
C GLN A 91 28.39 4.23 -22.75
N ASP A 92 29.71 4.36 -22.66
CA ASP A 92 30.32 5.61 -22.23
C ASP A 92 30.07 6.72 -23.28
N ALA A 93 29.76 7.92 -22.81
CA ALA A 93 29.46 9.05 -23.70
C ALA A 93 30.70 9.52 -24.49
N GLN A 94 31.91 9.30 -23.96
CA GLN A 94 33.17 9.74 -24.56
C GLN A 94 33.86 8.63 -25.34
N ILE A 95 33.81 7.38 -24.82
CA ILE A 95 34.46 6.20 -25.43
C ILE A 95 33.38 5.19 -25.84
N LYS A 96 32.86 5.30 -27.07
CA LYS A 96 31.75 4.46 -27.59
C LYS A 96 32.03 2.95 -27.59
N GLU A 97 33.26 2.53 -27.41
CA GLU A 97 33.67 1.12 -27.37
C GLU A 97 33.60 0.54 -25.95
N GLU A 98 33.65 1.36 -24.92
CA GLU A 98 33.59 0.93 -23.53
C GLU A 98 32.14 0.94 -23.02
N ARG A 99 31.82 -0.08 -22.22
CA ARG A 99 30.51 -0.25 -21.56
C ARG A 99 30.73 -0.47 -20.09
N ALA A 100 30.11 0.38 -19.29
CA ALA A 100 30.17 0.32 -17.83
C ALA A 100 28.84 -0.15 -17.25
N LEU A 101 28.89 -0.80 -16.09
CA LEU A 101 27.72 -1.13 -15.31
C LEU A 101 26.98 0.15 -14.91
N SER A 102 25.81 0.36 -15.46
CA SER A 102 24.94 1.51 -15.14
C SER A 102 24.08 1.27 -13.90
N GLY A 103 23.63 0.05 -13.68
CA GLY A 103 22.87 -0.32 -12.50
C GLY A 103 22.38 -1.76 -12.54
N VAL A 104 21.99 -2.24 -11.37
CA VAL A 104 21.34 -3.54 -11.18
C VAL A 104 19.94 -3.27 -10.63
N TYR A 105 18.95 -3.75 -11.32
CA TYR A 105 17.55 -3.54 -10.99
C TYR A 105 16.90 -4.87 -10.66
N SER A 106 16.53 -5.07 -9.40
CA SER A 106 15.72 -6.20 -8.94
C SER A 106 14.33 -5.75 -8.54
N PRO A 107 13.34 -6.62 -8.37
CA PRO A 107 11.97 -6.23 -8.00
C PRO A 107 11.89 -5.26 -6.83
N GLY A 108 12.67 -5.49 -5.78
CA GLY A 108 12.67 -4.64 -4.59
C GLY A 108 13.55 -3.40 -4.68
N THR A 109 14.54 -3.36 -5.62
CA THR A 109 15.46 -2.22 -5.78
C THR A 109 15.13 -1.34 -6.99
N PHE A 110 14.09 -1.67 -7.73
CA PHE A 110 13.64 -0.84 -8.84
C PHE A 110 12.85 0.37 -8.34
N PHE A 111 13.28 1.54 -8.77
CA PHE A 111 12.63 2.80 -8.47
C PHE A 111 12.31 3.56 -9.74
N THR A 112 11.04 3.88 -9.96
CA THR A 112 10.60 4.79 -11.02
C THR A 112 9.71 5.89 -10.46
N ALA A 113 9.86 7.08 -11.00
CA ALA A 113 9.06 8.24 -10.62
C ALA A 113 7.58 8.06 -10.99
N GLU A 114 7.28 7.33 -12.05
CA GLU A 114 5.94 7.15 -12.62
C GLU A 114 5.15 5.99 -12.01
N SER A 115 5.75 5.17 -11.13
CA SER A 115 5.07 4.02 -10.52
C SER A 115 3.82 4.45 -9.75
N ALA A 116 2.68 3.84 -10.04
CA ALA A 116 1.44 3.99 -9.30
C ALA A 116 1.40 3.18 -7.99
N ALA A 117 2.39 2.31 -7.75
CA ALA A 117 2.47 1.54 -6.51
C ALA A 117 2.72 2.45 -5.30
N LEU A 118 2.06 2.13 -4.20
CA LEU A 118 2.16 2.91 -2.95
C LEU A 118 3.52 2.74 -2.28
N SER A 119 4.11 1.55 -2.33
CA SER A 119 5.40 1.22 -1.72
C SER A 119 6.14 0.19 -2.56
N ASN A 120 7.46 0.13 -2.44
CA ASN A 120 8.28 -0.95 -2.94
C ASN A 120 9.30 -1.33 -1.86
N CYS A 121 9.08 -2.46 -1.22
CA CYS A 121 9.83 -2.89 -0.05
C CYS A 121 10.79 -4.02 -0.37
N VAL A 122 11.98 -3.95 0.20
CA VAL A 122 12.95 -5.05 0.28
C VAL A 122 13.07 -5.45 1.74
N ALA A 123 12.94 -6.73 2.05
CA ALA A 123 13.10 -7.23 3.40
C ALA A 123 14.29 -8.20 3.51
N CYS A 124 14.99 -8.15 4.62
CA CYS A 124 15.98 -9.14 5.01
C CYS A 124 15.53 -9.81 6.30
N ILE A 125 15.44 -11.13 6.27
CA ILE A 125 15.03 -11.98 7.37
C ILE A 125 16.23 -12.84 7.79
N TRP A 126 16.65 -12.70 9.02
CA TRP A 126 17.78 -13.43 9.61
C TRP A 126 17.29 -14.41 10.66
N LEU A 127 17.42 -15.69 10.39
CA LEU A 127 17.05 -16.75 11.33
C LEU A 127 18.29 -17.44 11.86
N GLU A 128 18.42 -17.46 13.17
CA GLU A 128 19.47 -18.20 13.85
C GLU A 128 18.89 -19.12 14.90
N ARG A 129 19.24 -20.40 14.84
CA ARG A 129 18.81 -21.42 15.77
C ARG A 129 19.83 -21.58 16.89
N MET A 130 19.45 -21.22 18.09
CA MET A 130 20.20 -21.44 19.30
C MET A 130 19.75 -22.75 19.99
N ARG A 131 20.45 -23.19 21.03
CA ARG A 131 20.14 -24.45 21.72
C ARG A 131 18.69 -24.52 22.26
N ALA A 132 18.19 -23.44 22.81
CA ALA A 132 16.89 -23.35 23.47
C ALA A 132 15.85 -22.49 22.73
N LYS A 133 16.27 -21.66 21.80
CA LYS A 133 15.40 -20.69 21.12
C LYS A 133 15.83 -20.46 19.67
N THR A 134 14.88 -20.03 18.84
CA THR A 134 15.13 -19.47 17.51
C THR A 134 14.94 -17.97 17.59
N VAL A 135 15.92 -17.22 17.13
CA VAL A 135 15.84 -15.76 17.03
C VAL A 135 15.64 -15.36 15.57
N ILE A 136 14.74 -14.44 15.35
CA ILE A 136 14.36 -13.94 14.03
C ILE A 136 14.60 -12.43 14.00
N GLY A 137 15.68 -12.02 13.34
CA GLY A 137 15.94 -10.62 13.03
C GLY A 137 15.30 -10.23 11.69
N MET A 138 14.53 -9.16 11.67
CA MET A 138 13.81 -8.69 10.49
C MET A 138 14.15 -7.25 10.22
N ALA A 139 14.44 -6.93 8.97
CA ALA A 139 14.68 -5.57 8.50
C ALA A 139 13.94 -5.33 7.19
N ASN A 140 13.39 -4.14 7.01
CA ASN A 140 12.70 -3.71 5.81
C ASN A 140 13.12 -2.30 5.41
N ILE A 141 13.23 -2.07 4.10
CA ILE A 141 13.45 -0.75 3.50
C ILE A 141 12.42 -0.54 2.39
N ASP A 142 11.63 0.51 2.49
CA ASP A 142 10.80 1.00 1.39
C ASP A 142 11.64 1.96 0.52
N VAL A 143 11.97 1.55 -0.69
CA VAL A 143 12.83 2.35 -1.57
C VAL A 143 12.10 3.60 -2.11
N PHE A 144 10.75 3.62 -2.12
CA PHE A 144 9.97 4.76 -2.59
C PHE A 144 9.96 5.92 -1.61
N THR A 145 9.99 5.63 -0.31
CA THR A 145 9.95 6.64 0.75
C THR A 145 11.28 6.82 1.47
N GLY A 146 12.18 5.84 1.37
CA GLY A 146 13.41 5.81 2.14
C GLY A 146 13.21 5.47 3.62
N ARG A 147 12.03 5.00 4.02
CA ARG A 147 11.75 4.54 5.38
C ARG A 147 12.30 3.15 5.61
N SER A 148 12.81 2.92 6.80
CA SER A 148 13.28 1.60 7.22
C SER A 148 12.66 1.21 8.57
N SER A 149 12.48 -0.09 8.77
CA SER A 149 11.99 -0.66 10.03
C SER A 149 12.74 -1.94 10.37
N VAL A 150 12.87 -2.21 11.65
CA VAL A 150 13.49 -3.42 12.18
C VAL A 150 12.63 -4.01 13.30
N PHE A 151 12.64 -5.33 13.37
CA PHE A 151 11.96 -6.06 14.41
C PHE A 151 12.73 -7.34 14.76
N GLU A 152 12.80 -7.71 16.02
CA GLU A 152 13.40 -8.96 16.48
C GLU A 152 12.40 -9.74 17.31
N ALA A 153 12.22 -11.01 16.98
CA ALA A 153 11.36 -11.93 17.69
C ALA A 153 12.16 -13.13 18.18
N GLU A 154 11.87 -13.59 19.38
CA GLU A 154 12.38 -14.84 19.95
C GLU A 154 11.25 -15.86 20.05
N THR A 155 11.52 -17.08 19.59
CA THR A 155 10.58 -18.20 19.63
C THR A 155 11.25 -19.46 20.16
N GLU A 156 10.47 -20.41 20.65
CA GLU A 156 10.99 -21.71 21.05
C GLU A 156 11.47 -22.52 19.84
N VAL A 157 12.43 -23.44 20.06
CA VAL A 157 13.01 -24.32 19.00
C VAL A 157 12.01 -25.35 18.45
N MET A 158 10.76 -25.35 18.90
CA MET A 158 9.76 -26.29 18.38
C MET A 158 9.27 -25.87 16.98
N HIS A 159 9.32 -26.79 16.04
CA HIS A 159 8.66 -26.69 14.76
C HIS A 159 7.13 -26.77 14.92
N ALA A 160 6.53 -25.67 15.37
CA ALA A 160 5.10 -25.51 15.39
C ALA A 160 4.70 -24.42 14.40
N PRO A 161 3.53 -24.46 13.79
CA PRO A 161 3.06 -23.43 12.85
C PRO A 161 3.16 -22.01 13.42
N THR A 162 2.91 -21.83 14.70
CA THR A 162 2.95 -20.55 15.42
C THR A 162 4.36 -20.01 15.71
N THR A 163 5.40 -20.78 15.44
CA THR A 163 6.80 -20.33 15.61
C THR A 163 7.12 -19.09 14.77
N TYR A 164 6.45 -18.91 13.67
CA TYR A 164 6.73 -17.86 12.69
C TYR A 164 5.60 -16.81 12.58
N ASP A 165 4.68 -16.70 13.54
CA ASP A 165 3.56 -15.77 13.51
C ASP A 165 4.01 -14.31 13.40
N GLU A 166 5.01 -13.88 14.18
CA GLU A 166 5.54 -12.52 14.09
C GLU A 166 6.26 -12.24 12.77
N LEU A 167 6.90 -13.25 12.19
CA LEU A 167 7.48 -13.15 10.86
C LEU A 167 6.40 -13.01 9.79
N GLU A 168 5.34 -13.82 9.87
CA GLU A 168 4.21 -13.74 8.95
C GLU A 168 3.53 -12.36 9.04
N ARG A 169 3.33 -11.85 10.27
CA ARG A 169 2.82 -10.49 10.50
C ARG A 169 3.71 -9.44 9.83
N PHE A 170 5.03 -9.52 10.02
CA PHE A 170 5.98 -8.57 9.45
C PHE A 170 5.93 -8.58 7.91
N ILE A 171 5.93 -9.76 7.29
CA ILE A 171 5.81 -9.91 5.83
C ILE A 171 4.45 -9.37 5.35
N SER A 172 3.37 -9.69 6.05
CA SER A 172 2.02 -9.20 5.70
C SER A 172 1.88 -7.68 5.84
N ALA A 173 2.51 -7.08 6.85
CA ALA A 173 2.46 -5.65 7.09
C ALA A 173 3.22 -4.85 6.02
N HIS A 174 4.44 -5.29 5.70
CA HIS A 174 5.31 -4.59 4.75
C HIS A 174 5.12 -5.00 3.30
N ALA A 175 4.57 -6.19 3.03
CA ALA A 175 4.32 -6.75 1.70
C ALA A 175 5.52 -6.57 0.75
N PRO A 176 6.71 -7.09 1.09
CA PRO A 176 7.93 -6.83 0.33
C PRO A 176 7.86 -7.45 -1.07
N SER A 177 8.33 -6.72 -2.08
CA SER A 177 8.48 -7.24 -3.44
C SER A 177 9.65 -8.22 -3.54
N GLU A 178 10.66 -8.04 -2.69
CA GLU A 178 11.84 -8.89 -2.64
C GLU A 178 12.22 -9.24 -1.20
N VAL A 179 12.47 -10.51 -0.94
CA VAL A 179 12.87 -11.01 0.37
C VAL A 179 14.21 -11.71 0.29
N ILE A 180 15.12 -11.36 1.20
CA ILE A 180 16.38 -12.05 1.42
C ILE A 180 16.23 -12.84 2.71
N LEU A 181 16.31 -14.16 2.62
CA LEU A 181 16.23 -15.07 3.74
C LEU A 181 17.62 -15.61 4.08
N ILE A 182 18.14 -15.26 5.24
CA ILE A 182 19.40 -15.75 5.77
C ILE A 182 19.09 -16.76 6.86
N THR A 183 19.63 -17.97 6.75
CA THR A 183 19.41 -19.04 7.73
C THR A 183 20.72 -19.62 8.25
N ASP A 184 20.78 -19.89 9.54
CA ASP A 184 21.89 -20.59 10.17
C ASP A 184 21.34 -21.81 10.95
N ASN A 185 21.92 -22.99 10.68
CA ASN A 185 21.52 -24.26 11.29
C ASN A 185 20.07 -24.73 10.98
N PHE A 186 19.58 -24.47 9.76
CA PHE A 186 18.29 -24.96 9.27
C PHE A 186 18.46 -25.99 8.15
N SER A 187 17.65 -27.05 8.18
CA SER A 187 17.56 -27.99 7.06
C SER A 187 16.69 -27.41 5.93
N GLN A 188 16.89 -27.87 4.68
CA GLN A 188 16.11 -27.41 3.54
C GLN A 188 14.59 -27.59 3.76
N LYS A 189 14.16 -28.73 4.32
CA LYS A 189 12.75 -28.96 4.64
C LYS A 189 12.19 -27.89 5.60
N GLN A 190 12.96 -27.50 6.60
CA GLN A 190 12.54 -26.46 7.55
C GLN A 190 12.43 -25.09 6.90
N VAL A 191 13.30 -24.79 5.94
CA VAL A 191 13.23 -23.57 5.12
C VAL A 191 11.98 -23.59 4.24
N ASP A 192 11.69 -24.71 3.58
CA ASP A 192 10.50 -24.83 2.72
C ASP A 192 9.20 -24.71 3.54
N ASP A 193 9.13 -25.34 4.72
CA ASP A 193 8.00 -25.22 5.65
C ASP A 193 7.79 -23.77 6.11
N LEU A 194 8.87 -23.06 6.45
CA LEU A 194 8.84 -21.64 6.82
C LEU A 194 8.35 -20.76 5.68
N LEU A 195 8.86 -20.95 4.47
CA LEU A 195 8.46 -20.18 3.30
C LEU A 195 6.97 -20.30 2.99
N ASN A 196 6.47 -21.54 3.09
CA ASN A 196 5.05 -21.84 2.87
C ASN A 196 4.16 -21.24 3.98
N PHE A 197 4.61 -21.30 5.24
CA PHE A 197 3.86 -20.76 6.37
C PHE A 197 3.71 -19.24 6.29
N THR A 198 4.81 -18.54 6.02
CA THR A 198 4.85 -17.07 6.05
C THR A 198 4.31 -16.41 4.79
N GLY A 199 4.04 -17.18 3.73
CA GLY A 199 3.59 -16.64 2.43
C GLY A 199 4.70 -15.93 1.64
N MET A 200 5.97 -16.05 2.03
CA MET A 200 7.10 -15.44 1.30
C MET A 200 7.26 -15.97 -0.13
N THR A 201 6.70 -17.13 -0.44
CA THR A 201 6.66 -17.67 -1.81
C THR A 201 5.84 -16.82 -2.78
N ALA A 202 4.92 -15.98 -2.28
CA ALA A 202 4.13 -15.05 -3.08
C ALA A 202 4.90 -13.76 -3.45
N CYS A 203 6.06 -13.50 -2.84
CA CYS A 203 6.89 -12.35 -3.19
C CYS A 203 7.44 -12.49 -4.63
N ALA A 204 7.59 -11.37 -5.34
CA ALA A 204 8.09 -11.39 -6.71
C ALA A 204 9.48 -12.02 -6.80
N ARG A 205 10.30 -11.86 -5.77
CA ARG A 205 11.61 -12.48 -5.67
C ARG A 205 11.97 -12.91 -4.26
N LEU A 206 12.45 -14.14 -4.13
CA LEU A 206 13.00 -14.69 -2.90
C LEU A 206 14.47 -15.11 -3.13
N ILE A 207 15.35 -14.67 -2.24
CA ILE A 207 16.77 -15.02 -2.24
C ILE A 207 17.09 -15.74 -0.92
N HIS A 208 17.39 -17.03 -0.99
CA HIS A 208 17.86 -17.77 0.18
C HIS A 208 19.39 -17.78 0.24
N ARG A 209 19.95 -17.48 1.42
CA ARG A 209 21.39 -17.40 1.70
C ARG A 209 21.72 -18.19 2.97
N PRO A 210 22.19 -19.43 2.87
CA PRO A 210 22.75 -20.13 4.04
C PRO A 210 23.96 -19.36 4.59
N ALA A 211 23.99 -19.12 5.91
CA ALA A 211 25.02 -18.28 6.53
C ALA A 211 26.42 -18.80 6.32
N SER A 212 26.59 -20.13 6.29
CA SER A 212 27.91 -20.78 6.09
C SER A 212 28.53 -20.56 4.71
N GLU A 213 27.75 -20.18 3.70
CA GLU A 213 28.19 -20.15 2.29
C GLU A 213 28.54 -18.75 1.79
N HIS A 214 28.21 -17.69 2.55
CA HIS A 214 28.33 -16.32 2.06
C HIS A 214 29.18 -15.40 2.95
N ALA A 215 30.31 -14.91 2.42
CA ALA A 215 31.21 -14.01 3.12
C ALA A 215 30.56 -12.69 3.58
N ALA A 216 29.60 -12.15 2.82
CA ALA A 216 28.86 -10.93 3.18
C ALA A 216 27.99 -11.13 4.44
N VAL A 217 27.45 -12.35 4.65
CA VAL A 217 26.72 -12.70 5.86
C VAL A 217 27.64 -12.70 7.07
N HIS A 218 28.81 -13.30 6.97
CA HIS A 218 29.81 -13.29 8.07
C HIS A 218 30.25 -11.88 8.43
N LYS A 219 30.44 -10.98 7.45
CA LYS A 219 30.79 -9.58 7.71
C LYS A 219 29.68 -8.88 8.51
N SER A 220 28.42 -9.14 8.22
CA SER A 220 27.29 -8.52 8.91
C SER A 220 27.12 -8.97 10.38
N LYS A 221 27.73 -10.10 10.79
CA LYS A 221 27.85 -10.52 12.20
C LYS A 221 28.88 -9.70 12.99
N ASN A 222 29.79 -9.01 12.31
CA ASN A 222 30.87 -8.26 12.96
C ASN A 222 30.39 -6.87 13.42
N GLN A 223 30.46 -6.61 14.71
CA GLN A 223 30.01 -5.33 15.31
C GLN A 223 30.78 -4.10 14.79
N VAL A 224 32.06 -4.24 14.46
CA VAL A 224 32.85 -3.13 13.89
C VAL A 224 32.32 -2.77 12.51
N TYR A 225 32.05 -3.78 11.69
CA TYR A 225 31.43 -3.60 10.38
C TYR A 225 30.01 -3.01 10.46
N GLN A 226 29.20 -3.48 11.42
CA GLN A 226 27.87 -2.90 11.67
C GLN A 226 27.96 -1.42 11.98
N ARG A 227 28.87 -1.00 12.88
CA ARG A 227 29.06 0.42 13.20
C ARG A 227 29.52 1.24 12.00
N GLU A 228 30.42 0.69 11.18
CA GLU A 228 30.88 1.34 9.95
C GLU A 228 29.70 1.56 8.98
N ILE A 229 28.89 0.55 8.74
CA ILE A 229 27.68 0.63 7.89
C ILE A 229 26.69 1.64 8.47
N MET A 230 26.34 1.54 9.76
CA MET A 230 25.39 2.48 10.40
C MET A 230 25.91 3.92 10.34
N SER A 231 27.20 4.15 10.63
CA SER A 231 27.82 5.47 10.52
C SER A 231 27.82 6.02 9.09
N ARG A 232 28.04 5.16 8.11
CA ARG A 232 28.04 5.53 6.69
C ARG A 232 26.66 5.98 6.19
N PHE A 233 25.59 5.31 6.61
CA PHE A 233 24.24 5.57 6.07
C PHE A 233 23.40 6.50 6.93
N PHE A 234 23.61 6.49 8.25
CA PHE A 234 22.84 7.31 9.20
C PHE A 234 23.67 8.43 9.85
N GLY A 235 24.97 8.52 9.56
CA GLY A 235 25.87 9.47 10.21
C GLY A 235 26.23 9.06 11.65
N SER A 236 26.48 10.02 12.54
CA SER A 236 26.74 9.73 13.95
C SER A 236 25.43 9.37 14.65
N VAL A 237 25.15 8.09 14.81
CA VAL A 237 24.02 7.62 15.63
C VAL A 237 24.31 7.95 17.09
N THR A 238 23.52 8.82 17.70
CA THR A 238 23.73 9.30 19.08
C THR A 238 22.69 8.73 20.05
N GLY A 239 23.11 8.44 21.27
CA GLY A 239 22.22 8.18 22.40
C GLY A 239 21.39 6.89 22.32
N SER A 240 20.08 7.00 22.29
CA SER A 240 19.12 5.88 22.35
C SER A 240 19.21 4.92 21.15
N GLY A 241 19.56 5.42 19.97
CA GLY A 241 19.71 4.59 18.77
C GLY A 241 20.83 3.57 18.89
N VAL A 242 21.99 3.95 19.44
CA VAL A 242 23.11 3.00 19.65
C VAL A 242 22.70 1.87 20.60
N MET A 243 21.93 2.18 21.63
CA MET A 243 21.48 1.19 22.62
C MET A 243 20.51 0.18 21.97
N GLN A 244 19.58 0.63 21.13
CA GLN A 244 18.64 -0.25 20.42
C GLN A 244 19.33 -1.20 19.44
N PHE A 245 20.29 -0.70 18.66
CA PHE A 245 21.09 -1.54 17.75
C PHE A 245 21.89 -2.62 18.49
N THR A 246 22.35 -2.35 19.71
CA THR A 246 23.05 -3.33 20.54
C THR A 246 22.09 -4.33 21.19
N THR A 247 20.90 -3.89 21.54
CA THR A 247 19.87 -4.74 22.20
C THR A 247 19.29 -5.76 21.22
N TYR A 248 19.02 -5.35 19.97
CA TYR A 248 18.41 -6.17 18.92
C TYR A 248 19.48 -6.59 17.89
N GLU A 249 20.31 -7.56 18.28
CA GLU A 249 21.50 -7.96 17.53
C GLU A 249 21.17 -8.52 16.15
N PHE A 250 20.20 -9.45 16.06
CA PHE A 250 19.88 -10.11 14.79
C PHE A 250 19.11 -9.20 13.84
N ALA A 251 18.26 -8.32 14.35
CA ALA A 251 17.64 -7.28 13.57
C ALA A 251 18.68 -6.29 13.00
N THR A 252 19.71 -5.97 13.78
CA THR A 252 20.83 -5.15 13.34
C THR A 252 21.68 -5.85 12.27
N GLN A 253 21.93 -7.15 12.41
CA GLN A 253 22.61 -7.95 11.39
C GLN A 253 21.80 -7.97 10.08
N ALA A 254 20.50 -8.19 10.16
CA ALA A 254 19.60 -8.17 9.01
C ALA A 254 19.59 -6.80 8.30
N LEU A 255 19.52 -5.70 9.06
CA LEU A 255 19.58 -4.35 8.53
C LEU A 255 20.93 -4.04 7.87
N THR A 256 22.03 -4.42 8.51
CA THR A 256 23.38 -4.23 7.97
C THR A 256 23.55 -4.91 6.63
N TYR A 257 23.09 -6.17 6.53
CA TYR A 257 23.12 -6.91 5.28
C TYR A 257 22.24 -6.26 4.22
N LEU A 258 21.01 -5.85 4.60
CA LEU A 258 20.04 -5.23 3.70
C LEU A 258 20.56 -3.90 3.12
N LEU A 259 21.14 -3.04 3.94
CA LEU A 259 21.73 -1.78 3.50
C LEU A 259 22.86 -2.02 2.50
N ASN A 260 23.74 -2.99 2.78
CA ASN A 260 24.81 -3.35 1.85
C ASN A 260 24.28 -3.93 0.54
N PHE A 261 23.26 -4.80 0.61
CA PHE A 261 22.61 -5.38 -0.56
C PHE A 261 22.00 -4.31 -1.47
N VAL A 262 21.22 -3.39 -0.91
CA VAL A 262 20.61 -2.30 -1.68
C VAL A 262 21.70 -1.37 -2.26
N HIS A 263 22.77 -1.11 -1.50
CA HIS A 263 23.90 -0.31 -1.96
C HIS A 263 24.65 -0.95 -3.15
N GLU A 264 24.87 -2.25 -3.12
CA GLU A 264 25.50 -2.98 -4.23
C GLU A 264 24.66 -2.99 -5.51
N HIS A 265 23.33 -2.96 -5.40
CA HIS A 265 22.43 -2.87 -6.52
C HIS A 265 22.35 -1.44 -7.08
N ASN A 266 22.12 -0.48 -6.20
CA ASN A 266 22.05 0.93 -6.56
C ASN A 266 22.45 1.82 -5.37
N PRO A 267 23.68 2.36 -5.36
CA PRO A 267 24.19 3.20 -4.26
C PRO A 267 23.32 4.41 -3.93
N GLN A 268 22.56 4.93 -4.92
CA GLN A 268 21.69 6.09 -4.71
C GLN A 268 20.48 5.77 -3.84
N LEU A 269 20.01 4.51 -3.85
CA LEU A 269 18.84 4.10 -3.06
C LEU A 269 19.10 4.07 -1.55
N VAL A 270 20.34 3.95 -1.10
CA VAL A 270 20.69 3.98 0.33
C VAL A 270 21.16 5.36 0.78
N HIS A 271 21.18 6.35 -0.11
CA HIS A 271 21.57 7.70 0.24
C HIS A 271 20.46 8.37 1.06
N ARG A 272 20.80 8.83 2.29
CA ARG A 272 19.84 9.44 3.23
C ARG A 272 18.56 8.61 3.45
N ILE A 273 18.71 7.31 3.74
CA ILE A 273 17.63 6.50 4.30
C ILE A 273 17.35 7.00 5.72
N ALA A 274 16.08 7.04 6.12
CA ALA A 274 15.70 7.38 7.49
C ALA A 274 16.21 6.32 8.48
N GLU A 275 16.60 6.74 9.69
CA GLU A 275 16.92 5.80 10.77
C GLU A 275 15.77 4.81 10.96
N PRO A 276 16.07 3.52 11.22
CA PRO A 276 15.04 2.50 11.30
C PRO A 276 14.12 2.68 12.50
N ALA A 277 12.82 2.51 12.27
CA ALA A 277 11.86 2.39 13.35
C ALA A 277 11.97 1.01 14.00
N PHE A 278 12.20 0.95 15.31
CA PHE A 278 12.22 -0.29 16.08
C PHE A 278 10.80 -0.68 16.50
N GLU A 279 10.22 -1.67 15.85
CA GLU A 279 8.84 -2.11 16.14
C GLU A 279 8.71 -2.80 17.50
N ASN A 280 9.82 -3.27 18.09
CA ASN A 280 9.85 -3.89 19.43
C ASN A 280 9.46 -2.93 20.55
N CYS A 281 9.68 -1.63 20.36
CA CYS A 281 9.41 -0.59 21.37
C CYS A 281 8.04 0.07 21.15
N SER A 282 7.16 -0.51 20.37
CA SER A 282 5.85 0.07 20.05
C SER A 282 4.78 -0.33 21.07
N ASP A 283 3.85 0.62 21.38
CA ASP A 283 2.64 0.38 22.16
C ASP A 283 1.56 -0.36 21.34
N ARG A 284 1.95 -1.23 20.42
CA ARG A 284 1.02 -1.93 19.55
C ARG A 284 0.34 -3.12 20.23
N MET A 285 -0.88 -3.37 19.83
CA MET A 285 -1.58 -4.60 20.14
C MET A 285 -0.98 -5.77 19.34
N VAL A 286 -0.76 -6.89 19.96
CA VAL A 286 -0.27 -8.11 19.31
C VAL A 286 -1.44 -8.82 18.60
N LEU A 287 -1.28 -9.07 17.29
CA LEU A 287 -2.23 -9.79 16.46
C LEU A 287 -1.65 -11.19 16.15
N ALA A 288 -1.98 -12.17 16.97
CA ALA A 288 -1.41 -13.52 16.89
C ALA A 288 -2.27 -14.47 16.05
N ASN A 289 -1.71 -15.62 15.68
CA ASN A 289 -2.40 -16.71 14.98
C ASN A 289 -3.05 -16.26 13.67
N HIS A 290 -2.31 -15.61 12.79
CA HIS A 290 -2.82 -15.11 11.48
C HIS A 290 -4.04 -14.17 11.56
N SER A 291 -4.23 -13.46 12.68
CA SER A 291 -5.41 -12.59 12.90
C SER A 291 -5.68 -11.61 11.76
N LEU A 292 -4.66 -11.05 11.11
CA LEU A 292 -4.82 -10.14 9.99
C LEU A 292 -5.56 -10.76 8.80
N LYS A 293 -5.25 -12.02 8.47
CA LYS A 293 -5.90 -12.76 7.38
C LYS A 293 -7.23 -13.35 7.83
N GLN A 294 -7.28 -13.98 9.02
CA GLN A 294 -8.49 -14.63 9.53
C GLN A 294 -9.65 -13.64 9.76
N LEU A 295 -9.35 -12.40 10.11
CA LEU A 295 -10.34 -11.32 10.26
C LEU A 295 -10.57 -10.51 8.97
N ASN A 296 -9.96 -10.89 7.84
CA ASN A 296 -10.03 -10.16 6.58
C ASN A 296 -9.61 -8.68 6.71
N ILE A 297 -8.64 -8.38 7.60
CA ILE A 297 -8.09 -7.03 7.71
C ILE A 297 -7.32 -6.65 6.44
N ILE A 298 -6.54 -7.60 5.91
CA ILE A 298 -5.83 -7.51 4.63
C ILE A 298 -6.40 -8.52 3.65
N ASP A 299 -6.13 -8.31 2.36
CA ASP A 299 -6.55 -9.24 1.31
C ASP A 299 -5.87 -10.61 1.48
N ASP A 300 -6.60 -11.66 1.14
CA ASP A 300 -6.01 -12.98 0.94
C ASP A 300 -5.49 -13.08 -0.51
N ASP A 301 -4.32 -13.69 -0.70
CA ASP A 301 -3.63 -13.76 -2.00
C ASP A 301 -4.48 -14.45 -3.08
N ASN A 302 -5.40 -15.34 -2.69
CA ASN A 302 -6.31 -16.08 -3.56
C ASN A 302 -7.75 -15.56 -3.54
N GLY A 303 -8.02 -14.45 -2.82
CA GLY A 303 -9.36 -13.92 -2.60
C GLY A 303 -9.91 -13.06 -3.73
N ALA A 304 -11.20 -12.71 -3.62
CA ALA A 304 -11.88 -11.80 -4.54
C ALA A 304 -11.21 -10.41 -4.53
N LYS A 305 -10.95 -9.86 -5.71
CA LYS A 305 -10.40 -8.50 -5.85
C LYS A 305 -11.56 -7.49 -5.87
N GLY A 306 -11.48 -6.44 -5.07
CA GLY A 306 -12.49 -5.38 -5.04
C GLY A 306 -12.40 -4.49 -3.81
N LYS A 307 -13.25 -3.48 -3.74
CA LYS A 307 -13.25 -2.53 -2.61
C LYS A 307 -13.64 -3.18 -1.28
N CYS A 308 -14.45 -4.24 -1.32
CA CYS A 308 -14.92 -4.98 -0.15
C CYS A 308 -14.15 -6.28 0.09
N SER A 309 -12.99 -6.49 -0.54
CA SER A 309 -12.18 -7.70 -0.34
C SER A 309 -11.52 -7.75 1.04
N SER A 310 -11.23 -6.60 1.64
CA SER A 310 -10.67 -6.51 3.00
C SER A 310 -11.13 -5.24 3.72
N VAL A 311 -11.00 -5.25 5.04
CA VAL A 311 -11.29 -4.08 5.87
C VAL A 311 -10.41 -2.90 5.47
N TYR A 312 -9.13 -3.14 5.22
CA TYR A 312 -8.21 -2.11 4.74
C TYR A 312 -8.72 -1.45 3.46
N ARG A 313 -9.11 -2.22 2.43
CA ARG A 313 -9.59 -1.65 1.17
C ARG A 313 -10.90 -0.90 1.31
N LEU A 314 -11.80 -1.40 2.15
CA LEU A 314 -13.07 -0.70 2.43
C LEU A 314 -12.83 0.65 3.08
N LEU A 315 -11.98 0.69 4.12
CA LEU A 315 -11.77 1.86 4.98
C LEU A 315 -10.73 2.84 4.43
N ASN A 316 -9.85 2.41 3.53
CA ASN A 316 -8.89 3.32 2.92
C ASN A 316 -9.58 4.19 1.85
N ASN A 317 -10.03 5.36 2.27
CA ASN A 317 -10.57 6.42 1.42
C ASN A 317 -9.66 7.67 1.47
N CYS A 318 -8.38 7.49 1.81
CA CYS A 318 -7.38 8.55 1.74
C CYS A 318 -7.27 9.10 0.32
N MET A 319 -7.03 10.38 0.21
CA MET A 319 -6.94 11.08 -1.07
C MET A 319 -5.51 11.13 -1.60
N THR A 320 -4.52 10.96 -0.72
CA THR A 320 -3.09 11.01 -1.06
C THR A 320 -2.43 9.62 -0.90
N PRO A 321 -1.38 9.32 -1.69
CA PRO A 321 -0.59 8.10 -1.50
C PRO A 321 0.06 8.02 -0.12
N MET A 322 0.50 9.15 0.44
CA MET A 322 1.07 9.27 1.78
C MET A 322 0.07 8.86 2.85
N GLY A 323 -1.15 9.43 2.80
CA GLY A 323 -2.24 9.08 3.69
C GLY A 323 -2.59 7.58 3.62
N ALA A 324 -2.66 7.02 2.41
CA ALA A 324 -2.94 5.60 2.21
C ALA A 324 -1.88 4.68 2.84
N ARG A 325 -0.58 5.00 2.73
CA ARG A 325 0.51 4.26 3.37
C ARG A 325 0.41 4.31 4.89
N HIS A 326 0.20 5.50 5.44
CA HIS A 326 0.10 5.70 6.89
C HIS A 326 -1.16 5.06 7.46
N PHE A 327 -2.30 5.12 6.75
CA PHE A 327 -3.53 4.46 7.14
C PHE A 327 -3.35 2.94 7.22
N ARG A 328 -2.63 2.34 6.23
CA ARG A 328 -2.28 0.92 6.27
C ARG A 328 -1.48 0.58 7.53
N THR A 329 -0.41 1.30 7.79
CA THR A 329 0.45 1.08 8.97
C THR A 329 -0.35 1.20 10.26
N ARG A 330 -1.24 2.18 10.37
CA ARG A 330 -2.08 2.42 11.55
C ARG A 330 -3.08 1.29 11.79
N LEU A 331 -3.78 0.83 10.75
CA LEU A 331 -4.76 -0.26 10.86
C LEU A 331 -4.10 -1.60 11.22
N LEU A 332 -2.89 -1.85 10.72
CA LEU A 332 -2.16 -3.09 10.97
C LEU A 332 -1.38 -3.08 12.29
N ASN A 333 -1.22 -1.93 12.93
CA ASN A 333 -0.57 -1.77 14.23
C ASN A 333 -1.47 -0.98 15.21
N PRO A 334 -2.63 -1.54 15.63
CA PRO A 334 -3.52 -0.89 16.57
C PRO A 334 -2.82 -0.59 17.88
N SER A 335 -3.10 0.56 18.51
CA SER A 335 -2.41 1.02 19.72
C SER A 335 -3.05 0.47 20.99
N CYS A 336 -2.23 0.25 22.02
CA CYS A 336 -2.69 0.00 23.39
C CYS A 336 -2.67 1.27 24.26
N SER A 337 -2.15 2.38 23.76
CA SER A 337 -2.02 3.63 24.50
C SER A 337 -3.34 4.41 24.54
N VAL A 338 -4.00 4.41 25.70
CA VAL A 338 -5.27 5.13 25.90
C VAL A 338 -5.16 6.62 25.54
N PRO A 339 -4.14 7.37 25.97
CA PRO A 339 -4.04 8.79 25.62
C PRO A 339 -3.93 9.04 24.12
N LYS A 340 -3.25 8.13 23.40
CA LYS A 340 -3.09 8.22 21.94
C LYS A 340 -4.42 7.97 21.24
N ILE A 341 -5.14 6.92 21.62
CA ILE A 341 -6.42 6.54 21.01
C ILE A 341 -7.48 7.60 21.31
N GLN A 342 -7.56 8.09 22.57
CA GLN A 342 -8.53 9.11 22.98
C GLN A 342 -8.35 10.40 22.18
N ARG A 343 -7.11 10.84 21.99
CA ARG A 343 -6.79 12.01 21.17
C ARG A 343 -7.32 11.89 19.73
N GLU A 344 -7.23 10.69 19.16
CA GLU A 344 -7.77 10.42 17.81
C GLU A 344 -9.30 10.51 17.78
N TYR A 345 -9.97 10.04 18.81
CA TYR A 345 -11.44 10.16 18.91
C TYR A 345 -11.87 11.61 19.09
N ASP A 346 -11.20 12.36 19.96
CA ASP A 346 -11.53 13.74 20.26
C ASP A 346 -11.40 14.62 19.01
N ILE A 347 -10.29 14.50 18.27
CA ILE A 347 -10.09 15.26 17.02
C ILE A 347 -11.08 14.83 15.93
N THR A 348 -11.38 13.53 15.82
CA THR A 348 -12.38 13.04 14.86
C THR A 348 -13.76 13.62 15.19
N ALA A 349 -14.17 13.60 16.46
CA ALA A 349 -15.44 14.17 16.90
C ALA A 349 -15.55 15.68 16.59
N HIS A 350 -14.47 16.42 16.79
CA HIS A 350 -14.38 17.84 16.46
C HIS A 350 -14.57 18.12 14.97
N LEU A 351 -14.00 17.25 14.13
CA LEU A 351 -13.92 17.47 12.67
C LEU A 351 -15.07 16.87 11.84
N LEU A 352 -16.00 16.11 12.44
CA LEU A 352 -17.06 15.39 11.73
C LEU A 352 -17.85 16.23 10.72
N SER A 353 -18.04 17.52 10.99
CA SER A 353 -18.81 18.43 10.15
C SER A 353 -17.99 19.19 9.09
N THR A 354 -16.66 19.16 9.17
CA THR A 354 -15.79 20.11 8.42
C THR A 354 -14.96 19.46 7.32
N THR A 355 -14.66 18.19 7.41
CA THR A 355 -13.61 17.53 6.62
C THR A 355 -13.92 17.27 5.16
N ASP A 356 -15.19 17.21 4.74
CA ASP A 356 -15.53 16.99 3.34
C ASP A 356 -15.05 18.13 2.42
N ALA A 357 -14.86 19.34 2.96
CA ALA A 357 -14.31 20.48 2.23
C ALA A 357 -12.85 20.29 1.80
N TRP A 358 -12.05 19.48 2.53
CA TRP A 358 -10.63 19.28 2.26
C TRP A 358 -10.35 18.23 1.17
N ARG A 359 -11.28 17.30 0.95
CA ARG A 359 -11.10 16.16 0.03
C ARG A 359 -10.72 16.57 -1.40
N PRO A 360 -11.40 17.55 -2.05
CA PRO A 360 -11.05 17.97 -3.41
C PRO A 360 -9.63 18.55 -3.53
N GLN A 361 -9.17 19.25 -2.51
CA GLN A 361 -7.84 19.84 -2.44
C GLN A 361 -6.78 18.77 -2.20
N LEU A 362 -7.00 17.87 -1.22
CA LEU A 362 -6.12 16.73 -0.93
C LEU A 362 -5.94 15.81 -2.14
N ALA A 363 -7.01 15.59 -2.93
CA ALA A 363 -6.94 14.76 -4.14
C ALA A 363 -6.00 15.32 -5.23
N GLN A 364 -5.69 16.60 -5.20
CA GLN A 364 -4.78 17.24 -6.13
C GLN A 364 -3.32 17.17 -5.67
N LEU A 365 -3.08 16.87 -4.38
CA LEU A 365 -1.73 16.75 -3.83
C LEU A 365 -1.00 15.55 -4.43
N LYS A 366 0.24 15.81 -4.80
CA LYS A 366 1.15 14.76 -5.27
C LYS A 366 1.87 14.10 -4.08
N ASP A 367 2.51 12.99 -4.34
CA ASP A 367 3.25 12.22 -3.35
C ASP A 367 4.53 12.95 -2.91
N LEU A 368 4.43 13.74 -1.85
CA LEU A 368 5.55 14.54 -1.32
C LEU A 368 6.67 13.67 -0.74
N GLU A 369 6.36 12.50 -0.19
CA GLU A 369 7.38 11.56 0.29
C GLU A 369 8.23 11.07 -0.89
N LYS A 370 7.59 10.71 -1.99
CA LYS A 370 8.27 10.30 -3.22
C LYS A 370 9.04 11.47 -3.84
N PHE A 371 8.50 12.69 -3.79
CA PHE A 371 9.21 13.89 -4.24
C PHE A 371 10.46 14.13 -3.40
N ASN A 372 10.34 14.13 -2.08
CA ASN A 372 11.49 14.27 -1.20
C ASN A 372 12.54 13.18 -1.47
N ARG A 373 12.09 11.94 -1.68
CA ARG A 373 13.00 10.84 -2.01
C ARG A 373 13.75 11.06 -3.31
N LEU A 374 13.08 11.54 -4.36
CA LEU A 374 13.69 11.89 -5.66
C LEU A 374 14.71 13.01 -5.54
N ILE A 375 14.41 14.04 -4.74
CA ILE A 375 15.34 15.15 -4.45
C ILE A 375 16.60 14.60 -3.75
N MET A 376 16.41 13.75 -2.73
CA MET A 376 17.53 13.14 -2.00
C MET A 376 18.44 12.29 -2.90
N MET A 377 17.88 11.61 -3.89
CA MET A 377 18.60 10.80 -4.88
C MET A 377 19.16 11.59 -6.07
N ARG A 378 18.94 12.88 -6.17
CA ARG A 378 19.27 13.73 -7.35
C ARG A 378 18.61 13.24 -8.65
N LYS A 379 17.39 12.70 -8.56
CA LYS A 379 16.62 12.19 -9.69
C LYS A 379 15.28 12.91 -9.87
N PHE A 380 15.16 14.12 -9.34
CA PHE A 380 13.93 14.89 -9.42
C PHE A 380 13.82 15.54 -10.83
N PRO A 381 12.83 15.15 -11.66
CA PRO A 381 12.72 15.69 -13.02
C PRO A 381 12.07 17.08 -13.00
N PRO A 382 12.42 17.98 -13.94
CA PRO A 382 11.88 19.35 -13.99
C PRO A 382 10.36 19.43 -14.08
N GLN A 383 9.68 18.49 -14.76
CA GLN A 383 8.21 18.47 -14.84
C GLN A 383 7.57 18.35 -13.45
N MET A 384 8.24 17.67 -12.53
CA MET A 384 7.74 17.52 -11.16
C MET A 384 7.84 18.79 -10.34
N LEU A 385 8.70 19.76 -10.71
CA LEU A 385 8.73 21.09 -10.06
C LEU A 385 7.39 21.79 -10.17
N HIS A 386 6.76 21.78 -11.35
CA HIS A 386 5.46 22.38 -11.56
C HIS A 386 4.39 21.75 -10.65
N SER A 387 4.38 20.42 -10.59
CA SER A 387 3.45 19.67 -9.72
C SER A 387 3.73 19.91 -8.23
N PHE A 388 5.01 20.03 -7.85
CA PHE A 388 5.42 20.37 -6.50
C PHE A 388 4.99 21.79 -6.12
N TYR A 389 5.22 22.76 -6.99
CA TYR A 389 4.79 24.15 -6.81
C TYR A 389 3.28 24.27 -6.60
N GLY A 390 2.48 23.56 -7.39
CA GLY A 390 1.04 23.46 -7.20
C GLY A 390 0.65 22.84 -5.87
N SER A 391 1.36 21.81 -5.43
CA SER A 391 1.13 21.19 -4.11
C SER A 391 1.43 22.14 -2.95
N LEU A 392 2.47 22.98 -3.05
CA LEU A 392 2.78 24.01 -2.05
C LEU A 392 1.68 25.06 -1.92
N PHE A 393 1.04 25.42 -3.03
CA PHE A 393 -0.10 26.33 -3.00
C PHE A 393 -1.28 25.72 -2.26
N ILE A 394 -1.64 24.49 -2.60
CA ILE A 394 -2.74 23.75 -1.97
C ILE A 394 -2.50 23.57 -0.46
N ILE A 395 -1.28 23.21 -0.05
CA ILE A 395 -0.92 23.06 1.37
C ILE A 395 -1.07 24.38 2.13
N GLY A 396 -0.64 25.50 1.53
CA GLY A 396 -0.82 26.81 2.13
C GLY A 396 -2.29 27.20 2.31
N GLU A 397 -3.14 26.90 1.34
CA GLU A 397 -4.59 27.10 1.45
C GLU A 397 -5.22 26.22 2.53
N LEU A 398 -4.88 24.92 2.55
CA LEU A 398 -5.35 23.99 3.57
C LEU A 398 -4.93 24.43 4.96
N HIS A 399 -3.67 24.85 5.13
CA HIS A 399 -3.18 25.35 6.41
C HIS A 399 -3.92 26.59 6.90
N SER A 400 -4.30 27.48 5.97
CA SER A 400 -5.09 28.68 6.30
C SER A 400 -6.55 28.37 6.61
N ALA A 401 -7.06 27.20 6.21
CA ALA A 401 -8.44 26.79 6.40
C ALA A 401 -8.66 25.93 7.67
N ILE A 402 -7.60 25.47 8.35
CA ILE A 402 -7.72 24.71 9.60
C ILE A 402 -7.93 25.62 10.81
N ASP A 403 -8.67 25.11 11.79
CA ASP A 403 -8.88 25.82 13.06
C ASP A 403 -7.72 25.59 14.05
N SER A 404 -7.74 26.35 15.16
CA SER A 404 -6.71 26.28 16.20
C SER A 404 -6.61 24.91 16.88
N THR A 405 -7.73 24.17 17.01
CA THR A 405 -7.76 22.84 17.62
C THR A 405 -7.05 21.85 16.73
N THR A 406 -7.33 21.86 15.43
CA THR A 406 -6.66 21.03 14.42
C THR A 406 -5.17 21.37 14.33
N ALA A 407 -4.81 22.64 14.34
CA ALA A 407 -3.41 23.08 14.35
C ALA A 407 -2.66 22.54 15.58
N SER A 408 -3.25 22.68 16.77
CA SER A 408 -2.68 22.14 18.01
C SER A 408 -2.49 20.62 17.99
N TYR A 409 -3.44 19.88 17.38
CA TYR A 409 -3.31 18.44 17.21
C TYR A 409 -2.15 18.08 16.26
N LEU A 410 -2.01 18.79 15.14
CA LEU A 410 -0.93 18.60 14.18
C LEU A 410 0.44 18.86 14.81
N ASP A 411 0.57 19.92 15.59
CA ASP A 411 1.81 20.24 16.33
C ASP A 411 2.15 19.17 17.37
N ALA A 412 1.16 18.70 18.13
CA ALA A 412 1.34 17.68 19.16
C ALA A 412 1.69 16.29 18.59
N THR A 413 1.37 16.02 17.34
CA THR A 413 1.68 14.75 16.65
C THR A 413 2.94 14.81 15.79
N ASN A 414 3.54 16.00 15.64
CA ASN A 414 4.76 16.17 14.84
C ASN A 414 5.96 15.53 15.56
N PRO A 415 6.63 14.54 14.93
CA PRO A 415 7.77 13.85 15.54
C PRO A 415 8.95 14.79 15.85
N ASN A 416 9.08 15.90 15.14
CA ASN A 416 10.14 16.89 15.37
C ASN A 416 9.92 17.70 16.67
N THR A 417 8.67 17.95 17.05
CA THR A 417 8.33 18.63 18.32
C THR A 417 8.48 17.70 19.52
N THR A 418 8.11 16.43 19.39
CA THR A 418 8.26 15.44 20.47
C THR A 418 9.72 15.12 20.78
N ALA A 419 10.60 15.06 19.79
CA ALA A 419 12.03 14.87 19.98
C ALA A 419 12.67 16.06 20.76
N THR A 420 12.26 17.29 20.47
CA THR A 420 12.73 18.49 21.14
C THR A 420 12.23 18.56 22.60
N ALA A 421 10.98 18.17 22.86
CA ALA A 421 10.42 18.13 24.21
C ALA A 421 11.10 17.05 25.08
N THR A 422 11.44 15.90 24.53
CA THR A 422 12.16 14.83 25.26
C THR A 422 13.61 15.22 25.53
N ALA A 423 14.28 15.89 24.59
CA ALA A 423 15.63 16.43 24.78
C ALA A 423 15.67 17.53 25.85
N THR A 424 14.65 18.39 25.90
CA THR A 424 14.51 19.46 26.91
C THR A 424 14.21 18.87 28.29
N ALA A 425 13.39 17.82 28.40
CA ALA A 425 13.11 17.14 29.67
C ALA A 425 14.35 16.39 30.23
N THR A 426 15.24 15.92 29.40
CA THR A 426 16.50 15.29 29.81
C THR A 426 17.59 16.33 30.15
N ALA A 427 17.56 17.50 29.52
CA ALA A 427 18.51 18.59 29.74
C ALA A 427 18.24 19.41 31.02
N THR A 428 17.03 19.37 31.59
CA THR A 428 16.71 20.04 32.88
C THR A 428 17.38 19.38 34.08
N ALA A 429 18.07 18.26 33.92
CA ALA A 429 18.85 17.59 34.97
C ALA A 429 20.34 18.05 35.06
N THR A 430 20.87 18.80 34.09
CA THR A 430 22.24 19.34 34.11
C THR A 430 22.27 20.72 33.47
N ALA A 431 22.63 21.69 34.33
CA ALA A 431 22.72 23.11 34.15
C ALA A 431 23.24 23.67 32.81
N THR A 432 22.63 24.81 32.42
CA THR A 432 23.18 25.91 31.61
C THR A 432 23.72 25.56 30.20
N ALA A 433 22.82 25.47 29.26
CA ALA A 433 23.12 25.84 27.87
C ALA A 433 21.91 26.60 27.30
N THR A 434 22.13 27.84 26.92
CA THR A 434 21.22 28.70 26.18
C THR A 434 20.91 28.07 24.83
N ALA A 435 19.97 27.12 24.81
CA ALA A 435 19.31 26.67 23.57
C ALA A 435 18.16 27.66 23.35
N THR A 436 18.34 28.61 22.48
CA THR A 436 17.24 29.31 21.80
C THR A 436 16.40 28.22 21.13
N ALA A 437 15.25 27.92 21.74
CA ALA A 437 14.19 27.15 21.09
C ALA A 437 13.80 27.96 19.84
N THR A 438 14.34 27.63 18.70
CA THR A 438 13.86 28.12 17.41
C THR A 438 12.42 27.63 17.29
N ALA A 439 11.46 28.57 17.42
CA ALA A 439 10.07 28.28 17.14
C ALA A 439 9.99 27.61 15.77
N LEU A 440 9.30 26.45 15.67
CA LEU A 440 9.10 25.78 14.41
C LEU A 440 8.42 26.76 13.45
N GLU A 441 9.01 26.90 12.24
CA GLU A 441 8.46 27.74 11.19
C GLU A 441 7.05 27.23 10.82
N SER A 442 6.10 28.14 10.59
CA SER A 442 4.75 27.79 10.18
C SER A 442 4.76 27.07 8.82
N VAL A 443 3.88 26.07 8.63
CA VAL A 443 3.70 25.38 7.36
C VAL A 443 3.42 26.38 6.21
N SER A 444 2.64 27.43 6.48
CA SER A 444 2.37 28.50 5.51
C SER A 444 3.62 29.26 5.11
N ASP A 445 4.48 29.59 6.08
CA ASP A 445 5.72 30.32 5.84
C ASP A 445 6.72 29.47 5.04
N ILE A 446 6.82 28.18 5.37
CA ILE A 446 7.61 27.19 4.59
C ILE A 446 7.12 27.15 3.14
N CYS A 447 5.81 27.03 2.91
CA CYS A 447 5.24 27.01 1.58
C CYS A 447 5.54 28.32 0.82
N ALA A 448 5.37 29.47 1.45
CA ALA A 448 5.64 30.77 0.84
C ALA A 448 7.11 30.94 0.46
N ARG A 449 8.02 30.55 1.35
CA ARG A 449 9.45 30.63 1.13
C ARG A 449 9.95 29.68 0.04
N LEU A 450 9.45 28.43 0.02
CA LEU A 450 9.76 27.48 -1.05
C LEU A 450 9.23 27.95 -2.41
N ARG A 451 8.01 28.47 -2.45
CA ARG A 451 7.43 29.04 -3.67
C ARG A 451 8.26 30.22 -4.18
N LEU A 452 8.65 31.13 -3.30
CA LEU A 452 9.49 32.26 -3.66
C LEU A 452 10.83 31.79 -4.25
N HIS A 453 11.47 30.79 -3.61
CA HIS A 453 12.72 30.20 -4.08
C HIS A 453 12.60 29.57 -5.48
N LEU A 454 11.50 28.88 -5.75
CA LEU A 454 11.19 28.31 -7.06
C LEU A 454 10.90 29.41 -8.10
N ASP A 455 10.07 30.38 -7.76
CA ASP A 455 9.66 31.48 -8.66
C ASP A 455 10.81 32.41 -9.02
N THR A 456 11.77 32.63 -8.11
CA THR A 456 12.94 33.47 -8.41
C THR A 456 13.89 32.77 -9.37
N THR A 457 13.90 31.46 -9.44
CA THR A 457 14.86 30.70 -10.25
C THR A 457 14.27 30.22 -11.58
N PHE A 458 13.02 29.76 -11.59
CA PHE A 458 12.44 29.10 -12.75
C PHE A 458 11.11 29.69 -13.23
N HIS A 459 10.79 29.46 -14.50
CA HIS A 459 9.47 29.66 -15.09
C HIS A 459 8.66 28.36 -14.94
N MET A 460 7.75 28.29 -13.96
CA MET A 460 7.00 27.08 -13.62
C MET A 460 6.19 26.50 -14.79
N ASP A 461 5.59 27.37 -15.63
CA ASP A 461 4.83 26.91 -16.80
C ASP A 461 5.70 26.23 -17.85
N LYS A 462 6.96 26.66 -17.98
CA LYS A 462 7.92 26.04 -18.90
C LYS A 462 8.45 24.71 -18.33
N CYS A 463 8.57 24.60 -16.99
CA CYS A 463 8.96 23.35 -16.34
C CYS A 463 7.97 22.22 -16.62
N ALA A 464 6.66 22.51 -16.70
CA ALA A 464 5.64 21.51 -17.00
C ALA A 464 5.85 20.79 -18.35
N ASN A 465 6.43 21.47 -19.32
CA ASN A 465 6.68 20.98 -20.67
C ASN A 465 8.13 20.51 -20.91
N ALA A 466 8.99 20.59 -19.88
CA ALA A 466 10.37 20.14 -20.00
C ALA A 466 10.41 18.60 -20.15
N GLY A 467 10.93 18.10 -21.26
CA GLY A 467 11.13 16.64 -21.48
C GLY A 467 12.20 16.07 -20.55
N ALA A 468 12.30 14.75 -20.50
CA ALA A 468 13.37 14.07 -19.77
C ALA A 468 14.77 14.46 -20.29
N ASP A 469 14.83 14.81 -21.58
CA ASP A 469 16.00 15.45 -22.19
C ASP A 469 15.86 16.95 -21.99
N LEU A 470 16.59 17.54 -21.06
CA LEU A 470 16.61 18.99 -20.73
C LEU A 470 16.85 19.93 -21.96
N GLY A 471 16.80 19.37 -23.19
CA GLY A 471 17.28 19.93 -24.42
C GLY A 471 16.46 21.06 -25.05
N ASP A 472 15.16 21.03 -24.89
CA ASP A 472 14.28 21.90 -25.69
C ASP A 472 13.56 22.99 -24.91
N CYS A 473 13.64 23.00 -23.57
CA CYS A 473 12.96 23.99 -22.73
C CYS A 473 13.93 24.78 -21.87
N ASP A 474 14.15 26.02 -22.19
CA ASP A 474 14.82 26.98 -21.31
C ASP A 474 13.81 27.52 -20.29
N PHE A 475 13.78 26.88 -19.11
CA PHE A 475 12.86 27.24 -18.02
C PHE A 475 13.51 28.06 -16.90
N VAL A 476 14.83 28.35 -17.00
CA VAL A 476 15.55 29.19 -16.02
C VAL A 476 15.24 30.68 -16.27
N ARG A 477 15.02 31.46 -15.21
CA ARG A 477 14.79 32.89 -15.35
C ARG A 477 16.02 33.66 -15.81
N PRO A 478 15.85 34.77 -16.57
CA PRO A 478 16.95 35.67 -16.90
C PRO A 478 17.59 36.28 -15.65
N GLY A 479 18.89 36.50 -15.68
CA GLY A 479 19.65 37.10 -14.57
C GLY A 479 20.20 36.10 -13.53
N ILE A 480 19.86 34.81 -13.65
CA ILE A 480 20.40 33.74 -12.73
C ILE A 480 21.85 33.42 -13.09
N SER A 481 22.19 33.39 -14.36
CA SER A 481 23.55 33.09 -14.84
C SER A 481 23.92 33.97 -16.03
N ALA A 482 24.98 34.74 -15.85
CA ALA A 482 25.51 35.60 -16.95
C ALA A 482 25.96 34.77 -18.17
N GLU A 483 26.46 33.55 -17.94
CA GLU A 483 26.88 32.64 -18.99
C GLU A 483 25.68 32.12 -19.81
N LEU A 484 24.58 31.75 -19.13
CA LEU A 484 23.34 31.37 -19.79
C LEU A 484 22.73 32.51 -20.58
N ASP A 485 22.67 33.70 -20.00
CA ASP A 485 22.08 34.87 -20.67
C ASP A 485 22.91 35.26 -21.89
N ALA A 486 24.23 35.18 -21.84
CA ALA A 486 25.08 35.42 -23.01
C ALA A 486 24.86 34.34 -24.10
N ALA A 487 24.69 33.09 -23.75
CA ALA A 487 24.39 32.01 -24.68
C ALA A 487 23.00 32.17 -25.33
N ARG A 488 21.99 32.65 -24.58
CA ARG A 488 20.65 32.98 -25.07
C ARG A 488 20.70 34.12 -26.08
N LEU A 489 21.38 35.23 -25.75
CA LEU A 489 21.52 36.39 -26.64
C LEU A 489 22.18 35.98 -27.96
N LYS A 490 23.26 35.16 -27.89
CA LYS A 490 23.94 34.67 -29.07
C LYS A 490 23.04 33.78 -29.93
N ASN A 491 22.27 32.84 -29.29
CA ASN A 491 21.33 31.98 -29.98
C ASN A 491 20.19 32.77 -30.64
N GLU A 492 19.58 33.70 -29.91
CA GLU A 492 18.48 34.56 -30.40
C GLU A 492 18.93 35.44 -31.58
N THR A 493 20.12 36.07 -31.46
CA THR A 493 20.71 36.87 -32.55
C THR A 493 20.99 36.00 -33.77
N GLY A 494 21.52 34.76 -33.55
CA GLY A 494 21.76 33.83 -34.63
C GLY A 494 20.48 33.37 -35.35
N ILE A 495 19.41 33.05 -34.60
CA ILE A 495 18.10 32.69 -35.15
C ILE A 495 17.46 33.84 -35.92
N LYS A 496 17.49 35.06 -35.36
CA LYS A 496 16.98 36.28 -36.02
C LYS A 496 17.72 36.55 -37.31
N THR A 497 19.05 36.40 -37.31
CA THR A 497 19.87 36.59 -38.52
C THR A 497 19.52 35.53 -39.57
N LEU A 498 19.42 34.25 -39.19
CA LEU A 498 19.02 33.20 -40.12
C LEU A 498 17.62 33.40 -40.70
N ALA A 499 16.66 33.82 -39.89
CA ALA A 499 15.30 34.12 -40.30
C ALA A 499 15.29 35.31 -41.31
N SER A 500 16.09 36.34 -41.05
CA SER A 500 16.25 37.48 -41.94
C SER A 500 16.85 37.09 -43.30
N ILE A 501 17.88 36.23 -43.30
CA ILE A 501 18.46 35.66 -44.52
C ILE A 501 17.43 34.83 -45.27
N ARG A 502 16.69 33.94 -44.58
CA ARG A 502 15.60 33.16 -45.17
C ARG A 502 14.56 34.06 -45.85
N THR A 503 14.08 35.10 -45.17
CA THR A 503 13.08 36.05 -45.70
C THR A 503 13.58 36.75 -46.94
N TYR A 504 14.84 37.18 -46.94
CA TYR A 504 15.45 37.81 -48.10
C TYR A 504 15.60 36.82 -49.27
N LEU A 505 16.08 35.60 -49.03
CA LEU A 505 16.21 34.58 -50.07
C LEU A 505 14.84 34.15 -50.60
N ASN A 506 13.80 34.14 -49.78
CA ASN A 506 12.43 33.92 -50.20
C ASN A 506 11.97 35.00 -51.17
N SER A 507 12.23 36.28 -50.87
CA SER A 507 11.84 37.37 -51.76
C SER A 507 12.51 37.27 -53.12
N LEU A 508 13.78 36.87 -53.17
CA LEU A 508 14.50 36.68 -54.44
C LEU A 508 13.94 35.52 -55.28
N VAL A 509 13.57 34.42 -54.67
CA VAL A 509 12.94 33.27 -55.35
C VAL A 509 11.55 33.66 -55.88
N LEU A 510 10.73 34.36 -55.09
CA LEU A 510 9.38 34.77 -55.44
C LEU A 510 9.39 35.80 -56.59
N CYS A 511 10.41 36.71 -56.68
CA CYS A 511 10.59 37.61 -57.78
C CYS A 511 10.87 36.90 -59.12
N GLY A 512 11.47 35.69 -59.09
CA GLY A 512 11.76 34.85 -60.28
C GLY A 512 10.64 33.87 -60.67
N GLU A 513 9.63 33.61 -59.79
CA GLU A 513 8.50 32.75 -60.11
C GLU A 513 7.42 33.44 -60.94
N LYS A 514 7.17 32.94 -62.17
CA LYS A 514 6.14 33.49 -63.11
C LYS A 514 4.69 33.23 -62.65
N THR A 515 4.47 32.32 -61.73
CA THR A 515 3.17 31.96 -61.12
C THR A 515 3.22 32.26 -59.61
N ARG A 516 2.28 33.07 -59.12
CA ARG A 516 2.10 33.27 -57.68
C ARG A 516 1.80 31.91 -57.01
N SER A 517 2.80 31.32 -56.36
CA SER A 517 2.55 30.18 -55.51
C SER A 517 1.82 30.68 -54.26
N SER A 518 0.82 29.94 -53.79
CA SER A 518 0.14 30.21 -52.50
C SER A 518 1.05 29.92 -51.29
N ASP A 519 2.23 29.39 -51.55
CA ASP A 519 3.22 29.03 -50.51
C ASP A 519 4.09 30.26 -50.19
N SER A 520 3.91 30.84 -49.02
CA SER A 520 4.68 32.00 -48.55
C SER A 520 6.14 31.63 -48.19
N ASP A 521 6.45 30.36 -47.89
CA ASP A 521 7.77 29.90 -47.48
C ASP A 521 8.42 28.90 -48.47
N VAL A 522 9.10 29.49 -49.48
CA VAL A 522 9.79 28.73 -50.53
C VAL A 522 11.18 28.23 -50.13
N VAL A 523 11.86 28.96 -49.24
CA VAL A 523 13.09 28.51 -48.57
C VAL A 523 12.72 28.14 -47.15
N LYS A 524 12.97 26.91 -46.74
CA LYS A 524 12.59 26.34 -45.40
C LYS A 524 13.83 26.16 -44.52
N ILE A 525 13.67 26.49 -43.24
CA ILE A 525 14.63 26.10 -42.21
C ILE A 525 14.38 24.61 -41.94
N HIS A 526 15.42 23.82 -42.05
CA HIS A 526 15.39 22.39 -41.75
C HIS A 526 16.29 22.14 -40.55
N GLU A 527 15.73 21.54 -39.51
CA GLU A 527 16.43 21.19 -38.25
C GLU A 527 16.37 19.68 -38.03
N THR A 528 17.53 19.06 -37.87
CA THR A 528 17.65 17.66 -37.54
C THR A 528 18.64 17.44 -36.40
N ALA A 529 18.42 16.42 -35.60
CA ALA A 529 19.32 16.07 -34.49
C ALA A 529 20.77 15.72 -34.96
N VAL A 530 20.93 15.25 -36.22
CA VAL A 530 22.22 14.81 -36.77
C VAL A 530 22.93 15.92 -37.55
N GLN A 531 22.21 16.67 -38.38
CA GLN A 531 22.78 17.69 -39.27
C GLN A 531 22.65 19.14 -38.74
N GLY A 532 21.88 19.32 -37.64
CA GLY A 532 21.65 20.64 -37.09
C GLY A 532 20.69 21.48 -37.93
N VAL A 533 20.89 22.80 -37.93
CA VAL A 533 20.05 23.78 -38.60
C VAL A 533 20.61 24.07 -39.99
N SER A 534 19.77 24.05 -41.04
CA SER A 534 20.14 24.34 -42.41
C SER A 534 18.99 25.03 -43.16
N LEU A 535 19.31 25.73 -44.26
CA LEU A 535 18.33 26.28 -45.20
C LEU A 535 18.20 25.35 -46.39
N GLN A 536 16.98 24.97 -46.73
CA GLN A 536 16.69 24.07 -47.85
C GLN A 536 15.61 24.63 -48.77
N ALA A 537 15.78 24.35 -50.08
CA ALA A 537 14.76 24.63 -51.06
C ALA A 537 14.78 23.55 -52.17
N THR A 538 13.73 23.45 -52.98
CA THR A 538 13.67 22.49 -54.10
C THR A 538 14.68 22.83 -55.17
N ASN A 539 15.18 21.83 -55.90
CA ASN A 539 16.16 21.94 -56.99
C ASN A 539 15.75 23.06 -58.00
N ARG A 540 14.45 23.19 -58.37
CA ARG A 540 13.94 24.21 -59.24
C ARG A 540 14.13 25.58 -58.61
N ARG A 541 13.81 25.76 -57.32
CA ARG A 541 13.87 27.03 -56.61
C ARG A 541 15.31 27.47 -56.37
N THR A 542 16.23 26.56 -56.12
CA THR A 542 17.67 26.89 -56.00
C THR A 542 18.28 27.34 -57.29
N LYS A 543 17.87 26.81 -58.44
CA LYS A 543 18.27 27.29 -59.79
C LYS A 543 17.74 28.71 -60.01
N LEU A 544 16.44 28.95 -59.76
CA LEU A 544 15.86 30.31 -59.87
C LEU A 544 16.61 31.29 -59.02
N LEU A 545 16.96 30.91 -57.75
CA LEU A 545 17.72 31.78 -56.87
C LEU A 545 19.10 32.11 -57.45
N ALA A 546 19.82 31.12 -57.98
CA ALA A 546 21.12 31.35 -58.61
C ALA A 546 21.01 32.26 -59.83
N ASP A 547 19.97 32.07 -60.65
CA ASP A 547 19.76 32.93 -61.88
C ASP A 547 19.38 34.37 -61.48
N GLN A 548 18.56 34.57 -60.46
CA GLN A 548 18.22 35.93 -59.95
C GLN A 548 19.42 36.66 -59.37
N ILE A 549 20.29 35.98 -58.63
CA ILE A 549 21.54 36.58 -58.11
C ILE A 549 22.45 37.04 -59.23
N LYS A 550 22.59 36.24 -60.31
CA LYS A 550 23.37 36.59 -61.48
C LYS A 550 22.77 37.71 -62.30
N GLN A 551 21.45 37.72 -62.55
CA GLN A 551 20.74 38.74 -63.35
C GLN A 551 20.77 40.09 -62.69
N GLN A 552 20.57 40.16 -61.36
CA GLN A 552 20.52 41.41 -60.61
C GLN A 552 21.89 41.95 -60.18
N LYS A 553 22.99 41.21 -60.52
CA LYS A 553 24.39 41.52 -60.11
C LYS A 553 24.51 41.84 -58.63
N LEU A 554 23.85 40.95 -57.76
CA LEU A 554 23.83 41.13 -56.30
C LEU A 554 25.06 40.47 -55.69
N ASP A 555 26.05 41.26 -55.23
CA ASP A 555 27.27 40.75 -54.65
C ASP A 555 27.14 40.57 -53.14
N GLN A 556 26.62 41.55 -52.43
CA GLN A 556 26.46 41.58 -51.00
C GLN A 556 25.17 42.27 -50.59
N VAL A 557 24.60 41.84 -49.47
CA VAL A 557 23.44 42.47 -48.88
C VAL A 557 23.69 42.59 -47.36
N ARG A 558 23.19 43.68 -46.78
CA ARG A 558 23.23 43.81 -45.31
C ARG A 558 21.95 43.25 -44.70
N ILE A 559 22.08 42.26 -43.87
CA ILE A 559 20.94 41.48 -43.30
C ILE A 559 21.17 41.22 -41.83
N GLY A 560 20.07 41.02 -41.09
CA GLY A 560 20.09 40.67 -39.69
C GLY A 560 20.01 41.86 -38.74
N PRO A 561 19.85 41.62 -37.44
CA PRO A 561 19.69 42.66 -36.43
C PRO A 561 20.85 43.64 -36.34
N ASN A 562 22.06 43.19 -36.65
CA ASN A 562 23.30 43.98 -36.64
C ASN A 562 23.63 44.56 -37.99
N ASN A 563 22.82 44.35 -39.02
CA ASN A 563 23.05 44.85 -40.38
C ASN A 563 24.39 44.37 -40.97
N ASP A 564 24.75 43.09 -40.71
CA ASP A 564 26.02 42.48 -41.14
C ASP A 564 26.03 42.21 -42.66
N PRO A 565 27.18 42.34 -43.33
CA PRO A 565 27.31 42.07 -44.75
C PRO A 565 27.23 40.56 -45.02
N PHE A 566 26.28 40.14 -45.87
CA PHE A 566 26.08 38.76 -46.32
C PHE A 566 26.41 38.63 -47.83
N SER A 567 27.33 37.72 -48.14
CA SER A 567 27.74 37.50 -49.55
C SER A 567 26.82 36.53 -50.25
N LEU A 568 26.16 36.96 -51.29
CA LEU A 568 25.29 36.15 -52.16
C LEU A 568 26.07 35.34 -53.18
N LEU A 569 27.26 35.80 -53.60
CA LEU A 569 28.14 35.11 -54.55
C LEU A 569 28.76 33.86 -53.97
N ALA A 570 28.88 33.78 -52.65
CA ALA A 570 29.44 32.59 -51.93
C ALA A 570 28.40 31.49 -51.75
N LEU A 571 27.15 31.63 -52.21
CA LEU A 571 26.11 30.59 -52.04
C LEU A 571 26.39 29.39 -52.95
N THR A 572 26.31 28.20 -52.39
CA THR A 572 26.38 26.92 -53.05
C THR A 572 25.14 26.07 -52.73
N PHE A 573 24.81 25.13 -53.59
CA PHE A 573 23.56 24.38 -53.52
C PHE A 573 23.80 22.87 -53.56
N PRO A 574 24.44 22.28 -52.59
CA PRO A 574 24.66 20.83 -52.53
C PRO A 574 23.34 20.06 -52.42
N LYS A 575 23.29 18.86 -52.95
CA LYS A 575 22.10 18.02 -52.88
C LYS A 575 21.93 17.49 -51.45
N ALA A 576 20.79 17.78 -50.81
CA ALA A 576 20.44 17.28 -49.49
C ALA A 576 19.60 16.00 -49.56
N THR A 577 18.59 15.99 -50.45
CA THR A 577 17.72 14.85 -50.71
C THR A 577 17.47 14.69 -52.22
N SER A 578 16.69 13.68 -52.62
CA SER A 578 16.30 13.53 -54.05
C SER A 578 15.57 14.76 -54.62
N ALA A 579 14.83 15.51 -53.80
CA ALA A 579 14.01 16.64 -54.18
C ALA A 579 14.54 18.02 -53.73
N ASN A 580 15.32 18.09 -52.66
CA ASN A 580 15.77 19.33 -52.02
C ASN A 580 17.29 19.49 -52.08
N HIS A 581 17.72 20.71 -52.25
CA HIS A 581 19.10 21.17 -52.14
C HIS A 581 19.25 22.03 -50.87
N GLU A 582 20.37 21.92 -50.23
CA GLU A 582 20.78 22.78 -49.12
C GLU A 582 21.35 24.08 -49.69
N ILE A 583 21.00 25.20 -49.02
CA ILE A 583 21.58 26.51 -49.37
C ILE A 583 22.69 26.78 -48.35
N THR A 584 23.92 26.79 -48.80
CA THR A 584 25.08 26.90 -47.90
C THR A 584 26.09 27.93 -48.41
N SER A 585 26.80 28.54 -47.51
CA SER A 585 27.98 29.38 -47.71
C SER A 585 28.88 29.33 -46.48
N PRO A 586 30.15 29.72 -46.54
CA PRO A 586 30.99 29.79 -45.34
C PRO A 586 30.32 30.54 -44.17
N GLN A 587 29.68 31.69 -44.46
CA GLN A 587 28.97 32.50 -43.47
C GLN A 587 27.72 31.82 -42.93
N LEU A 588 26.93 31.14 -43.77
CA LEU A 588 25.77 30.33 -43.31
C LEU A 588 26.19 29.14 -42.47
N THR A 589 27.24 28.47 -42.88
CA THR A 589 27.77 27.30 -42.13
C THR A 589 28.25 27.72 -40.75
N GLU A 590 28.96 28.83 -40.65
CA GLU A 590 29.42 29.38 -39.37
C GLU A 590 28.23 29.85 -38.49
N LEU A 591 27.24 30.53 -39.11
CA LEU A 591 26.02 30.94 -38.40
C LEU A 591 25.25 29.74 -37.84
N CYS A 592 25.00 28.74 -38.70
CA CYS A 592 24.28 27.54 -38.29
C CYS A 592 25.05 26.76 -37.20
N ARG A 593 26.38 26.61 -37.31
CA ARG A 593 27.25 26.06 -36.29
C ARG A 593 27.18 26.87 -35.00
N GLY A 594 27.18 28.19 -35.07
CA GLY A 594 27.04 29.09 -33.91
C GLY A 594 25.71 28.87 -33.16
N ILE A 595 24.61 28.66 -33.90
CA ILE A 595 23.30 28.36 -33.33
C ILE A 595 23.32 27.02 -32.60
N ILE A 596 23.92 25.98 -33.21
CA ILE A 596 24.03 24.64 -32.59
C ILE A 596 24.88 24.69 -31.30
N VAL A 597 26.04 25.33 -31.36
CA VAL A 597 26.94 25.48 -30.20
C VAL A 597 26.26 26.28 -29.09
N SER A 598 25.52 27.36 -29.41
CA SER A 598 24.81 28.13 -28.39
C SER A 598 23.63 27.35 -27.78
N LYS A 599 22.87 26.58 -28.57
CA LYS A 599 21.83 25.67 -28.06
C LYS A 599 22.40 24.63 -27.11
N GLN A 600 23.53 24.00 -27.50
CA GLN A 600 24.20 23.02 -26.65
C GLN A 600 24.70 23.68 -25.35
N LYS A 601 25.25 24.88 -25.42
CA LYS A 601 25.69 25.61 -24.24
C LYS A 601 24.53 26.00 -23.31
N ILE A 602 23.39 26.41 -23.88
CA ILE A 602 22.17 26.65 -23.08
C ILE A 602 21.75 25.37 -22.34
N LYS A 603 21.73 24.22 -23.02
CA LYS A 603 21.41 22.92 -22.41
C LYS A 603 22.32 22.61 -21.23
N GLU A 604 23.62 22.75 -21.42
CA GLU A 604 24.63 22.50 -20.38
C GLU A 604 24.47 23.43 -19.18
N CYS A 605 24.27 24.73 -19.43
CA CYS A 605 24.07 25.71 -18.37
C CYS A 605 22.76 25.46 -17.61
N VAL A 606 21.66 25.17 -18.30
CA VAL A 606 20.37 24.85 -17.68
C VAL A 606 20.46 23.59 -16.83
N ALA A 607 21.10 22.53 -17.34
CA ALA A 607 21.31 21.28 -16.59
C ALA A 607 22.13 21.54 -15.31
N LYS A 608 23.24 22.27 -15.41
CA LYS A 608 24.07 22.59 -14.25
C LYS A 608 23.31 23.42 -13.20
N ILE A 609 22.59 24.47 -13.62
CA ILE A 609 21.79 25.31 -12.71
C ILE A 609 20.72 24.46 -12.03
N TYR A 610 20.10 23.56 -12.77
CA TYR A 610 19.08 22.66 -12.23
C TYR A 610 19.65 21.68 -11.21
N ASP A 611 20.78 21.04 -11.50
CA ASP A 611 21.46 20.11 -10.58
C ASP A 611 21.89 20.82 -9.29
N ASP A 612 22.49 22.02 -9.41
CA ASP A 612 22.87 22.87 -8.28
C ASP A 612 21.63 23.25 -7.43
N PHE A 613 20.51 23.53 -8.06
CA PHE A 613 19.25 23.85 -7.38
C PHE A 613 18.65 22.64 -6.65
N VAL A 614 18.66 21.46 -7.27
CA VAL A 614 18.22 20.21 -6.61
C VAL A 614 19.10 19.90 -5.41
N ASP A 615 20.40 20.17 -5.48
CA ASP A 615 21.29 20.01 -4.33
C ASP A 615 20.93 20.96 -3.18
N GLN A 616 20.58 22.22 -3.48
CA GLN A 616 20.12 23.17 -2.46
C GLN A 616 18.77 22.72 -1.84
N LEU A 617 17.85 22.13 -2.62
CA LEU A 617 16.59 21.61 -2.08
C LEU A 617 16.80 20.49 -1.06
N ARG A 618 17.90 19.77 -1.09
CA ARG A 618 18.23 18.72 -0.11
C ARG A 618 18.42 19.27 1.31
N ASP A 619 18.83 20.51 1.42
CA ASP A 619 19.00 21.17 2.74
C ASP A 619 17.65 21.54 3.37
N TRP A 620 16.57 21.50 2.59
CA TRP A 620 15.20 21.73 3.05
C TRP A 620 14.50 20.46 3.57
N ASP A 621 15.21 19.34 3.74
CA ASP A 621 14.61 18.08 4.21
C ASP A 621 13.76 18.24 5.49
N PRO A 622 14.20 18.98 6.55
CA PRO A 622 13.35 19.20 7.73
C PRO A 622 12.03 19.89 7.41
N ALA A 623 12.03 20.84 6.48
CA ALA A 623 10.83 21.52 6.01
C ALA A 623 9.94 20.57 5.20
N PHE A 624 10.50 19.73 4.33
CA PHE A 624 9.76 18.71 3.61
C PHE A 624 9.08 17.71 4.56
N GLN A 625 9.78 17.25 5.61
CA GLN A 625 9.20 16.35 6.60
C GLN A 625 8.00 16.98 7.31
N GLN A 626 8.05 18.29 7.59
CA GLN A 626 6.94 19.01 8.19
C GLN A 626 5.74 19.12 7.23
N LEU A 627 5.96 19.41 5.95
CA LEU A 627 4.91 19.44 4.92
C LEU A 627 4.27 18.05 4.72
N ILE A 628 5.10 17.00 4.68
CA ILE A 628 4.67 15.60 4.57
C ILE A 628 3.80 15.22 5.77
N HIS A 629 4.27 15.53 6.99
CA HIS A 629 3.51 15.27 8.21
C HIS A 629 2.15 15.97 8.19
N PHE A 630 2.12 17.26 7.87
CA PHE A 630 0.90 18.06 7.75
C PHE A 630 -0.10 17.42 6.78
N ALA A 631 0.32 17.22 5.53
CA ALA A 631 -0.55 16.70 4.48
C ALA A 631 -1.05 15.27 4.79
N THR A 632 -0.17 14.41 5.32
CA THR A 632 -0.49 13.03 5.67
C THR A 632 -1.49 12.97 6.82
N THR A 633 -1.25 13.74 7.88
CA THR A 633 -2.12 13.74 9.06
C THR A 633 -3.49 14.31 8.72
N LEU A 634 -3.54 15.38 7.94
CA LEU A 634 -4.81 15.95 7.48
C LEU A 634 -5.61 14.97 6.62
N ASP A 635 -4.94 14.21 5.74
CA ASP A 635 -5.59 13.17 4.93
C ASP A 635 -6.08 11.99 5.78
N LEU A 636 -5.37 11.61 6.84
CA LEU A 636 -5.83 10.60 7.79
C LEU A 636 -7.08 11.08 8.55
N LEU A 637 -7.09 12.32 9.04
CA LEU A 637 -8.23 12.91 9.74
C LEU A 637 -9.47 12.98 8.86
N GLN A 638 -9.32 13.45 7.61
CA GLN A 638 -10.44 13.47 6.69
C GLN A 638 -10.95 12.05 6.37
N ASN A 639 -10.04 11.06 6.25
CA ASN A 639 -10.44 9.68 6.01
C ASN A 639 -11.25 9.13 7.19
N GLN A 640 -10.82 9.35 8.43
CA GLN A 640 -11.52 8.91 9.64
C GLN A 640 -12.95 9.48 9.70
N CYS A 641 -13.08 10.80 9.50
CA CYS A 641 -14.37 11.48 9.49
C CYS A 641 -15.25 10.98 8.35
N HIS A 642 -14.68 10.86 7.14
CA HIS A 642 -15.42 10.39 5.97
C HIS A 642 -15.99 8.98 6.16
N ILE A 643 -15.20 8.01 6.67
CA ILE A 643 -15.68 6.66 6.92
C ILE A 643 -16.69 6.63 8.07
N ALA A 644 -16.51 7.42 9.12
CA ALA A 644 -17.45 7.53 10.23
C ALA A 644 -18.83 7.99 9.75
N VAL A 645 -18.89 9.06 8.96
CA VAL A 645 -20.13 9.60 8.41
C VAL A 645 -20.72 8.68 7.35
N LYS A 646 -19.92 8.25 6.38
CA LYS A 646 -20.37 7.44 5.25
C LYS A 646 -20.95 6.09 5.65
N TYR A 647 -20.32 5.43 6.61
CA TYR A 647 -20.70 4.10 7.05
C TYR A 647 -21.51 4.11 8.36
N LYS A 648 -21.80 5.31 8.89
CA LYS A 648 -22.55 5.51 10.14
C LYS A 648 -21.96 4.69 11.29
N PHE A 649 -20.67 4.87 11.49
CA PHE A 649 -19.94 4.27 12.61
C PHE A 649 -20.07 5.12 13.85
N CYS A 650 -20.11 4.49 15.03
CA CYS A 650 -20.23 5.20 16.30
C CYS A 650 -18.87 5.51 16.93
N HIS A 651 -18.85 6.55 17.74
CA HIS A 651 -17.71 6.93 18.59
C HIS A 651 -17.51 5.89 19.69
N PRO A 652 -16.34 5.24 19.80
CA PRO A 652 -16.06 4.33 20.91
C PRO A 652 -15.76 5.09 22.20
N THR A 653 -16.18 4.56 23.35
CA THR A 653 -15.87 5.08 24.68
C THR A 653 -14.82 4.20 25.36
N ILE A 654 -13.72 4.81 25.81
CA ILE A 654 -12.64 4.10 26.50
C ILE A 654 -12.84 4.19 28.02
N MET A 655 -12.78 3.05 28.71
CA MET A 655 -12.77 2.95 30.17
C MET A 655 -11.36 2.58 30.63
N ALA A 656 -10.53 3.60 30.87
CA ALA A 656 -9.11 3.43 31.20
C ALA A 656 -8.86 2.76 32.56
N ASP A 657 -9.74 3.00 33.52
CA ASP A 657 -9.56 2.59 34.92
C ASP A 657 -9.91 1.13 35.19
N SER A 658 -10.32 0.38 34.16
CA SER A 658 -10.61 -1.05 34.30
C SER A 658 -9.32 -1.85 34.47
N ALA A 659 -9.25 -2.67 35.52
CA ALA A 659 -8.11 -3.55 35.77
C ALA A 659 -7.93 -4.61 34.68
N LYS A 660 -9.00 -4.98 33.96
CA LYS A 660 -9.03 -6.01 32.93
C LYS A 660 -9.71 -5.50 31.68
N SER A 661 -9.28 -6.00 30.52
CA SER A 661 -9.91 -5.65 29.25
C SER A 661 -11.33 -6.22 29.13
N PHE A 662 -12.20 -5.47 28.48
CA PHE A 662 -13.59 -5.82 28.22
C PHE A 662 -14.11 -5.05 26.99
N PHE A 663 -15.27 -5.42 26.45
CA PHE A 663 -16.03 -4.63 25.50
C PHE A 663 -17.55 -4.83 25.67
N ASP A 664 -18.31 -3.79 25.34
CA ASP A 664 -19.78 -3.79 25.22
C ASP A 664 -20.15 -3.11 23.91
N ALA A 665 -20.62 -3.91 22.95
CA ALA A 665 -21.01 -3.49 21.61
C ALA A 665 -22.51 -3.64 21.45
N ARG A 666 -23.21 -2.56 21.10
CA ARG A 666 -24.65 -2.56 20.77
C ARG A 666 -24.83 -2.43 19.26
N ASP A 667 -25.75 -3.19 18.72
CA ASP A 667 -26.01 -3.28 17.28
C ASP A 667 -24.73 -3.48 16.46
N LEU A 668 -23.88 -4.39 16.89
CA LEU A 668 -22.63 -4.72 16.19
C LEU A 668 -22.93 -5.28 14.79
N ARG A 669 -22.27 -4.70 13.80
CA ARG A 669 -22.39 -5.07 12.37
C ARG A 669 -21.05 -5.55 11.83
N HIS A 670 -21.07 -6.32 10.76
CA HIS A 670 -19.85 -6.70 10.02
C HIS A 670 -19.68 -5.78 8.82
N CYS A 671 -18.73 -4.85 8.89
CA CYS A 671 -18.55 -3.77 7.92
C CYS A 671 -18.33 -4.23 6.46
N LEU A 672 -17.79 -5.43 6.22
CA LEU A 672 -17.65 -5.99 4.88
C LEU A 672 -18.92 -6.67 4.41
N ILE A 673 -19.49 -7.57 5.23
CA ILE A 673 -20.65 -8.40 4.82
C ILE A 673 -21.88 -7.51 4.56
N GLU A 674 -22.06 -6.46 5.35
CA GLU A 674 -23.17 -5.51 5.11
C GLU A 674 -23.08 -4.77 3.76
N ARG A 675 -21.94 -4.86 3.06
CA ARG A 675 -21.68 -4.22 1.75
C ARG A 675 -21.56 -5.21 0.61
N LEU A 676 -21.27 -6.48 0.91
CA LEU A 676 -21.17 -7.53 -0.09
C LEU A 676 -22.55 -8.09 -0.49
N ASN A 677 -23.48 -8.11 0.45
CA ASN A 677 -24.82 -8.62 0.22
C ASN A 677 -25.76 -7.43 -0.10
N GLU A 678 -26.06 -7.24 -1.36
CA GLU A 678 -27.01 -6.23 -1.82
C GLU A 678 -28.47 -6.65 -1.55
N ASP A 679 -28.73 -7.96 -1.50
CA ASP A 679 -30.08 -8.53 -1.33
C ASP A 679 -30.49 -8.70 0.14
N GLU A 680 -29.54 -8.80 1.08
CA GLU A 680 -29.80 -9.02 2.51
C GLU A 680 -29.00 -8.04 3.36
N THR A 681 -29.67 -7.37 4.30
CA THR A 681 -28.96 -6.54 5.30
C THR A 681 -28.37 -7.42 6.39
N TYR A 682 -27.17 -7.07 6.84
CA TYR A 682 -26.57 -7.74 7.99
C TYR A 682 -27.38 -7.49 9.26
N VAL A 683 -27.73 -8.56 9.99
CA VAL A 683 -28.49 -8.47 11.23
C VAL A 683 -27.57 -8.07 12.37
N ALA A 684 -27.74 -6.87 12.88
CA ALA A 684 -26.97 -6.35 14.01
C ALA A 684 -27.25 -7.11 15.30
N ASN A 685 -26.25 -7.32 16.15
CA ASN A 685 -26.36 -8.04 17.41
C ASN A 685 -25.67 -7.30 18.56
N ASP A 686 -26.20 -7.46 19.77
CA ASP A 686 -25.58 -6.96 21.00
C ASP A 686 -24.64 -8.00 21.56
N VAL A 687 -23.38 -7.61 21.77
CA VAL A 687 -22.33 -8.50 22.32
C VAL A 687 -21.56 -7.75 23.38
N ALA A 688 -21.60 -8.26 24.61
CA ALA A 688 -20.84 -7.70 25.73
C ALA A 688 -20.09 -8.81 26.47
N LEU A 689 -18.81 -8.58 26.72
CA LEU A 689 -17.96 -9.51 27.46
C LEU A 689 -17.03 -8.75 28.42
N GLY A 690 -17.02 -9.17 29.68
CA GLY A 690 -16.18 -8.57 30.72
C GLY A 690 -16.67 -7.23 31.25
N SER A 691 -17.75 -6.68 30.71
CA SER A 691 -18.33 -5.39 31.10
C SER A 691 -18.99 -5.44 32.48
N TYR A 692 -18.91 -4.38 33.24
CA TYR A 692 -19.71 -4.18 34.44
C TYR A 692 -21.00 -3.47 34.03
N ALA A 693 -22.07 -4.20 33.84
CA ALA A 693 -23.40 -3.57 33.71
C ALA A 693 -23.80 -2.99 35.07
N VAL A 694 -23.54 -1.71 35.31
CA VAL A 694 -24.23 -0.95 36.35
C VAL A 694 -25.61 -0.65 35.78
N VAL A 695 -26.56 -1.54 36.01
CA VAL A 695 -27.98 -1.20 35.83
C VAL A 695 -28.38 -0.41 37.06
N PRO A 696 -28.77 0.88 36.93
CA PRO A 696 -29.27 1.62 38.08
C PRO A 696 -30.54 0.91 38.61
N GLY A 697 -30.45 0.30 39.83
CA GLY A 697 -31.58 -0.35 40.51
C GLY A 697 -31.74 -1.86 40.30
N GLY A 698 -30.80 -2.55 39.62
CA GLY A 698 -30.80 -4.01 39.47
C GLY A 698 -29.61 -4.66 40.18
N GLU A 699 -29.84 -5.83 40.79
CA GLU A 699 -28.76 -6.67 41.32
C GLU A 699 -27.79 -6.95 40.14
N GLY A 700 -26.50 -6.57 40.28
CA GLY A 700 -25.49 -6.70 39.23
C GLY A 700 -25.33 -8.17 38.83
N THR A 701 -25.90 -8.55 37.72
CA THR A 701 -25.59 -9.84 37.07
C THR A 701 -24.14 -9.82 36.67
N GLY A 702 -23.33 -10.63 37.35
CA GLY A 702 -21.89 -10.71 37.12
C GLY A 702 -21.60 -10.94 35.63
N THR A 703 -20.86 -10.02 35.05
CA THR A 703 -20.64 -9.98 33.61
C THR A 703 -19.78 -11.13 33.14
N SER A 704 -20.29 -11.88 32.15
CA SER A 704 -19.60 -13.01 31.54
C SER A 704 -18.33 -12.55 30.84
N ARG A 705 -17.22 -13.23 31.05
CA ARG A 705 -15.97 -13.01 30.33
C ARG A 705 -15.80 -13.96 29.14
N GLY A 706 -16.48 -15.12 29.19
CA GLY A 706 -16.53 -16.09 28.11
C GLY A 706 -17.92 -16.18 27.50
N MET A 707 -17.99 -16.41 26.21
CA MET A 707 -19.24 -16.68 25.49
C MET A 707 -19.05 -17.87 24.54
N LEU A 708 -19.98 -18.82 24.62
CA LEU A 708 -20.12 -19.88 23.63
C LEU A 708 -21.30 -19.55 22.73
N ILE A 709 -21.09 -19.53 21.41
CA ILE A 709 -22.14 -19.30 20.41
C ILE A 709 -22.48 -20.61 19.71
N TYR A 710 -23.73 -21.04 19.87
CA TYR A 710 -24.28 -22.20 19.21
C TYR A 710 -25.05 -21.81 17.94
N GLY A 711 -25.18 -22.74 17.04
CA GLY A 711 -26.00 -22.60 15.84
C GLY A 711 -25.51 -23.49 14.70
N THR A 712 -26.35 -23.68 13.71
CA THR A 712 -26.04 -24.44 12.49
C THR A 712 -24.94 -23.78 11.67
N ASN A 713 -24.36 -24.53 10.72
CA ASN A 713 -23.49 -23.92 9.71
C ASN A 713 -24.27 -22.91 8.87
N ALA A 714 -23.61 -21.88 8.38
CA ALA A 714 -24.15 -20.76 7.62
C ALA A 714 -25.12 -19.80 8.38
N VAL A 715 -25.37 -20.00 9.70
CA VAL A 715 -26.22 -19.07 10.47
C VAL A 715 -25.52 -17.71 10.74
N GLY A 716 -24.20 -17.64 10.60
CA GLY A 716 -23.43 -16.42 10.79
C GLY A 716 -22.57 -16.36 12.05
N LYS A 717 -22.27 -17.49 12.72
CA LYS A 717 -21.40 -17.57 13.91
C LYS A 717 -20.02 -16.95 13.64
N THR A 718 -19.36 -17.41 12.58
CA THR A 718 -18.05 -16.93 12.14
C THR A 718 -18.06 -15.45 11.81
N SER A 719 -19.13 -14.98 11.14
CA SER A 719 -19.29 -13.57 10.79
C SER A 719 -19.40 -12.68 12.02
N LEU A 720 -20.11 -13.12 13.07
CA LEU A 720 -20.25 -12.39 14.33
C LEU A 720 -18.91 -12.31 15.09
N ILE A 721 -18.17 -13.44 15.15
CA ILE A 721 -16.84 -13.49 15.75
C ILE A 721 -15.87 -12.54 15.05
N ARG A 722 -15.86 -12.54 13.71
CA ARG A 722 -15.05 -11.62 12.91
C ARG A 722 -15.44 -10.17 13.14
N ALA A 723 -16.74 -9.86 13.23
CA ALA A 723 -17.21 -8.52 13.49
C ALA A 723 -16.68 -7.96 14.83
N VAL A 724 -16.63 -8.80 15.88
CA VAL A 724 -16.03 -8.41 17.17
C VAL A 724 -14.55 -8.08 17.02
N GLY A 725 -13.78 -8.97 16.39
CA GLY A 725 -12.34 -8.75 16.18
C GLY A 725 -12.06 -7.49 15.36
N ILE A 726 -12.80 -7.28 14.28
CA ILE A 726 -12.69 -6.09 13.42
C ILE A 726 -13.01 -4.82 14.22
N ALA A 727 -14.09 -4.81 15.01
CA ALA A 727 -14.48 -3.64 15.81
C ALA A 727 -13.40 -3.27 16.83
N ILE A 728 -12.78 -4.24 17.52
CA ILE A 728 -11.67 -3.98 18.46
C ILE A 728 -10.45 -3.41 17.73
N ILE A 729 -10.06 -4.00 16.58
CA ILE A 729 -8.93 -3.52 15.79
C ILE A 729 -9.19 -2.08 15.30
N MET A 730 -10.38 -1.79 14.80
CA MET A 730 -10.77 -0.44 14.38
C MET A 730 -10.72 0.55 15.56
N ALA A 731 -11.31 0.19 16.70
CA ALA A 731 -11.31 1.03 17.89
C ALA A 731 -9.87 1.35 18.33
N GLN A 732 -9.00 0.34 18.46
CA GLN A 732 -7.61 0.56 18.87
C GLN A 732 -6.72 1.17 17.78
N ALA A 733 -7.16 1.17 16.53
CA ALA A 733 -6.58 2.00 15.48
C ALA A 733 -7.07 3.47 15.54
N GLY A 734 -7.89 3.85 16.54
CA GLY A 734 -8.44 5.19 16.71
C GLY A 734 -9.54 5.53 15.71
N LEU A 735 -10.22 4.53 15.17
CA LEU A 735 -11.33 4.70 14.23
C LEU A 735 -12.68 4.51 14.95
N TYR A 736 -13.73 5.09 14.38
CA TYR A 736 -15.11 4.77 14.77
C TYR A 736 -15.46 3.36 14.32
N VAL A 737 -16.44 2.73 14.98
CA VAL A 737 -16.75 1.29 14.84
C VAL A 737 -18.17 1.05 14.33
N PRO A 738 -18.44 -0.09 13.68
CA PRO A 738 -19.74 -0.42 13.10
C PRO A 738 -20.76 -0.88 14.16
N CYS A 739 -21.07 0.00 15.10
CA CYS A 739 -22.01 -0.23 16.20
C CYS A 739 -22.93 0.99 16.37
N SER A 740 -24.00 0.87 17.19
CA SER A 740 -24.77 2.02 17.68
C SER A 740 -24.10 2.62 18.93
N SER A 741 -23.52 1.79 19.79
CA SER A 741 -22.63 2.23 20.86
C SER A 741 -21.56 1.17 21.13
N PHE A 742 -20.39 1.63 21.57
CA PHE A 742 -19.25 0.76 21.84
C PHE A 742 -18.43 1.30 23.01
N THR A 743 -18.36 0.51 24.08
CA THR A 743 -17.55 0.85 25.25
C THR A 743 -16.53 -0.26 25.49
N TYR A 744 -15.27 0.07 25.74
CA TYR A 744 -14.25 -0.93 25.91
C TYR A 744 -13.07 -0.46 26.77
N CYS A 745 -12.29 -1.44 27.29
CA CYS A 745 -10.95 -1.25 27.79
C CYS A 745 -9.96 -1.91 26.82
N PRO A 746 -8.88 -1.24 26.39
CA PRO A 746 -7.99 -1.74 25.35
C PRO A 746 -7.40 -3.12 25.66
N TYR A 747 -7.33 -3.95 24.63
CA TYR A 747 -6.68 -5.26 24.63
C TYR A 747 -5.22 -5.15 24.25
N THR A 748 -4.37 -5.94 24.86
CA THR A 748 -2.94 -6.03 24.51
C THR A 748 -2.69 -7.08 23.43
N THR A 749 -3.55 -8.09 23.34
CA THR A 749 -3.39 -9.19 22.38
C THR A 749 -4.74 -9.68 21.88
N ILE A 750 -4.81 -9.98 20.58
CA ILE A 750 -5.91 -10.73 19.96
C ILE A 750 -5.34 -12.06 19.46
N PHE A 751 -5.99 -13.15 19.84
CA PHE A 751 -5.77 -14.49 19.28
C PHE A 751 -6.97 -14.90 18.46
N THR A 752 -6.74 -15.39 17.26
CA THR A 752 -7.82 -15.92 16.42
C THR A 752 -7.56 -17.39 16.10
N ARG A 753 -8.63 -18.15 16.07
CA ARG A 753 -8.68 -19.51 15.53
C ARG A 753 -9.98 -19.68 14.77
N ILE A 754 -10.03 -19.20 13.54
CA ILE A 754 -11.20 -19.25 12.68
C ILE A 754 -10.89 -20.19 11.52
N LEU A 755 -11.72 -21.23 11.32
CA LEU A 755 -11.56 -22.22 10.26
C LEU A 755 -11.48 -21.57 8.87
N GLY A 756 -10.57 -22.06 8.03
CA GLY A 756 -10.38 -21.59 6.66
C GLY A 756 -8.96 -21.69 6.12
N ASN A 757 -7.97 -21.97 6.96
CA ASN A 757 -6.57 -22.15 6.56
C ASN A 757 -6.14 -23.63 6.56
N ASP A 758 -6.97 -24.53 6.04
CA ASP A 758 -6.55 -25.91 5.76
C ASP A 758 -5.55 -25.90 4.60
N ASN A 759 -4.29 -25.67 4.94
CA ASN A 759 -3.21 -25.72 3.99
C ASN A 759 -2.81 -27.18 3.77
N LEU A 760 -3.51 -27.85 2.88
CA LEU A 760 -3.24 -29.22 2.41
C LEU A 760 -1.78 -29.45 2.02
N PHE A 761 -1.05 -28.37 1.68
CA PHE A 761 0.37 -28.41 1.29
C PHE A 761 1.35 -28.48 2.47
N LYS A 762 0.89 -28.30 3.72
CA LYS A 762 1.82 -28.28 4.88
C LYS A 762 2.10 -29.66 5.48
N GLY A 763 1.42 -30.73 5.04
CA GLY A 763 1.63 -32.10 5.54
C GLY A 763 1.37 -32.29 7.04
N LEU A 764 0.82 -31.28 7.72
CA LEU A 764 0.35 -31.35 9.09
C LEU A 764 -1.16 -31.58 9.08
N SER A 765 -1.65 -32.45 9.97
CA SER A 765 -3.09 -32.59 10.15
C SER A 765 -3.65 -31.28 10.70
N THR A 766 -4.89 -30.93 10.31
CA THR A 766 -5.62 -29.77 10.83
C THR A 766 -5.59 -29.72 12.35
N PHE A 767 -5.71 -30.85 13.00
CA PHE A 767 -5.64 -30.98 14.45
C PHE A 767 -4.26 -30.57 15.03
N GLN A 768 -3.14 -30.91 14.39
CA GLN A 768 -1.82 -30.46 14.86
C GLN A 768 -1.64 -28.94 14.80
N VAL A 769 -2.18 -28.32 13.76
CA VAL A 769 -2.19 -26.86 13.64
C VAL A 769 -3.03 -26.25 14.77
N GLU A 770 -4.24 -26.76 14.98
CA GLU A 770 -5.12 -26.32 16.07
C GLU A 770 -4.46 -26.42 17.44
N MET A 771 -3.83 -27.56 17.74
CA MET A 771 -3.18 -27.76 19.04
C MET A 771 -1.96 -26.84 19.21
N SER A 772 -1.24 -26.52 18.17
CA SER A 772 -0.12 -25.59 18.27
C SER A 772 -0.59 -24.14 18.52
N GLU A 773 -1.66 -23.70 17.87
CA GLU A 773 -2.29 -22.40 18.12
C GLU A 773 -2.89 -22.33 19.52
N LEU A 774 -3.61 -23.36 19.95
CA LEU A 774 -4.13 -23.47 21.31
C LEU A 774 -3.00 -23.41 22.35
N ARG A 775 -1.88 -24.08 22.13
CA ARG A 775 -0.70 -24.03 23.00
C ARG A 775 -0.19 -22.60 23.20
N VAL A 776 -0.12 -21.79 22.14
CA VAL A 776 0.30 -20.40 22.25
C VAL A 776 -0.71 -19.62 23.09
N ILE A 777 -1.99 -19.78 22.81
CA ILE A 777 -3.06 -19.13 23.60
C ILE A 777 -2.92 -19.47 25.09
N LEU A 778 -2.83 -20.76 25.43
CA LEU A 778 -2.75 -21.22 26.82
C LEU A 778 -1.51 -20.71 27.57
N ARG A 779 -0.39 -20.44 26.86
CA ARG A 779 0.86 -19.95 27.46
C ARG A 779 0.95 -18.44 27.59
N THR A 780 0.39 -17.71 26.63
CA THR A 780 0.63 -16.26 26.49
C THR A 780 -0.59 -15.39 26.78
N ALA A 781 -1.79 -15.99 26.86
CA ALA A 781 -3.01 -15.24 27.18
C ALA A 781 -2.93 -14.63 28.58
N THR A 782 -3.36 -13.37 28.67
CA THR A 782 -3.48 -12.60 29.91
C THR A 782 -4.92 -12.14 30.13
N ASP A 783 -5.22 -11.51 31.23
CA ASP A 783 -6.53 -10.90 31.49
C ASP A 783 -6.85 -9.68 30.59
N ARG A 784 -5.87 -9.24 29.78
CA ARG A 784 -6.01 -8.24 28.71
C ARG A 784 -5.99 -8.83 27.30
N SER A 785 -6.20 -10.12 27.17
CA SER A 785 -6.27 -10.82 25.87
C SER A 785 -7.71 -11.05 25.43
N LEU A 786 -7.96 -10.97 24.11
CA LEU A 786 -9.19 -11.40 23.47
C LEU A 786 -8.93 -12.64 22.63
N ILE A 787 -9.69 -13.70 22.87
CA ILE A 787 -9.59 -14.97 22.14
C ILE A 787 -10.86 -15.15 21.30
N LEU A 788 -10.69 -15.35 20.01
CA LEU A 788 -11.77 -15.54 19.03
C LEU A 788 -11.59 -16.88 18.34
N GLY A 789 -12.49 -17.83 18.59
CA GLY A 789 -12.37 -19.17 18.05
C GLY A 789 -13.64 -19.65 17.35
N ASP A 790 -13.47 -20.46 16.31
CA ASP A 790 -14.56 -21.09 15.57
C ASP A 790 -14.28 -22.58 15.43
N GLU A 791 -15.21 -23.41 15.92
CA GLU A 791 -15.18 -24.88 15.85
C GLU A 791 -13.86 -25.52 16.28
N LEU A 792 -13.31 -25.11 17.45
CA LEU A 792 -12.06 -25.63 17.99
C LEU A 792 -12.15 -27.14 18.22
N CYS A 793 -11.09 -27.89 17.87
CA CYS A 793 -10.95 -29.34 17.99
C CYS A 793 -11.83 -30.14 17.03
N SER A 794 -12.29 -29.60 15.92
CA SER A 794 -13.08 -30.31 14.91
C SER A 794 -12.31 -31.42 14.17
N GLY A 795 -10.99 -31.42 14.25
CA GLY A 795 -10.09 -32.37 13.53
C GLY A 795 -9.76 -33.66 14.26
N THR A 796 -10.42 -34.00 15.38
CA THR A 796 -10.17 -35.24 16.16
C THR A 796 -11.48 -35.93 16.56
N GLU A 797 -11.35 -37.09 17.25
CA GLU A 797 -12.50 -37.83 17.79
C GLU A 797 -13.28 -36.99 18.82
N MET A 798 -14.59 -37.15 18.89
CA MET A 798 -15.50 -36.30 19.64
C MET A 798 -15.17 -36.22 21.13
N ASP A 799 -14.88 -37.39 21.80
CA ASP A 799 -14.61 -37.42 23.23
C ASP A 799 -13.34 -36.65 23.61
N SER A 800 -12.26 -36.82 22.83
CA SER A 800 -11.01 -36.08 22.99
C SER A 800 -11.20 -34.60 22.67
N ALA A 801 -11.97 -34.27 21.64
CA ALA A 801 -12.29 -32.91 21.27
C ALA A 801 -13.01 -32.14 22.40
N ILE A 802 -14.04 -32.75 22.98
CA ILE A 802 -14.79 -32.21 24.12
C ILE A 802 -13.86 -32.05 25.33
N ALA A 803 -13.07 -33.05 25.67
CA ALA A 803 -12.17 -33.00 26.82
C ALA A 803 -11.14 -31.86 26.71
N ILE A 804 -10.50 -31.74 25.54
CA ILE A 804 -9.53 -30.65 25.27
C ILE A 804 -10.22 -29.28 25.30
N PHE A 805 -11.38 -29.16 24.67
CA PHE A 805 -12.12 -27.90 24.62
C PHE A 805 -12.56 -27.45 26.02
N VAL A 806 -13.15 -28.35 26.85
CA VAL A 806 -13.55 -28.05 28.23
C VAL A 806 -12.36 -27.69 29.11
N ALA A 807 -11.23 -28.38 28.96
CA ALA A 807 -10.00 -28.05 29.67
C ALA A 807 -9.47 -26.66 29.25
N GLY A 808 -9.52 -26.35 27.95
CA GLY A 808 -9.17 -25.02 27.42
C GLY A 808 -10.04 -23.92 28.02
N LEU A 809 -11.36 -24.07 27.99
CA LEU A 809 -12.31 -23.14 28.58
C LEU A 809 -12.04 -22.92 30.08
N SER A 810 -11.79 -23.99 30.83
CA SER A 810 -11.46 -23.88 32.25
C SER A 810 -10.18 -23.12 32.50
N HIS A 811 -9.16 -23.32 31.67
CA HIS A 811 -7.90 -22.59 31.76
C HIS A 811 -8.11 -21.09 31.47
N LEU A 812 -8.80 -20.73 30.36
CA LEU A 812 -9.08 -19.34 29.98
C LEU A 812 -9.94 -18.61 31.03
N HIS A 813 -10.90 -19.31 31.63
CA HIS A 813 -11.70 -18.78 32.72
C HIS A 813 -10.84 -18.47 33.97
N LYS A 814 -9.85 -19.34 34.32
CA LYS A 814 -8.89 -19.07 35.41
C LYS A 814 -7.98 -17.88 35.14
N VAL A 815 -7.46 -17.76 33.92
CA VAL A 815 -6.67 -16.59 33.48
C VAL A 815 -7.50 -15.29 33.55
N GLY A 816 -8.81 -15.41 33.33
CA GLY A 816 -9.73 -14.27 33.37
C GLY A 816 -9.66 -13.38 32.13
N CYS A 817 -9.19 -13.92 31.01
CA CYS A 817 -9.23 -13.28 29.70
C CYS A 817 -10.65 -13.23 29.13
N THR A 818 -10.84 -12.46 28.06
CA THR A 818 -12.09 -12.42 27.32
C THR A 818 -12.03 -13.41 26.16
N PHE A 819 -13.03 -14.29 26.02
CA PHE A 819 -13.07 -15.27 24.94
C PHE A 819 -14.46 -15.46 24.34
N LEU A 820 -14.49 -15.70 23.04
CA LEU A 820 -15.69 -15.94 22.25
C LEU A 820 -15.45 -17.14 21.33
N PHE A 821 -16.16 -18.24 21.57
CA PHE A 821 -16.06 -19.46 20.76
C PHE A 821 -17.38 -19.82 20.11
N ALA A 822 -17.37 -20.12 18.81
CA ALA A 822 -18.47 -20.81 18.17
C ALA A 822 -18.25 -22.32 18.28
N THR A 823 -19.32 -23.05 18.52
CA THR A 823 -19.31 -24.49 18.61
C THR A 823 -20.66 -25.09 18.20
N HIS A 824 -20.60 -26.33 17.75
CA HIS A 824 -21.78 -27.16 17.53
C HIS A 824 -21.91 -28.31 18.55
N MET A 825 -20.94 -28.39 19.48
CA MET A 825 -20.89 -29.45 20.51
C MET A 825 -21.89 -29.14 21.63
N HIS A 826 -23.15 -29.53 21.46
CA HIS A 826 -24.20 -29.32 22.48
C HIS A 826 -23.98 -30.20 23.74
N GLU A 827 -23.26 -31.29 23.62
CA GLU A 827 -22.96 -32.25 24.68
C GLU A 827 -22.24 -31.60 25.87
N ILE A 828 -21.37 -30.59 25.60
CA ILE A 828 -20.60 -29.91 26.66
C ILE A 828 -21.47 -29.24 27.73
N ASN A 829 -22.73 -28.92 27.43
CA ASN A 829 -23.67 -28.32 28.39
C ASN A 829 -24.01 -29.28 29.55
N GLY A 830 -23.79 -30.56 29.35
CA GLY A 830 -23.98 -31.60 30.35
C GLY A 830 -22.83 -31.78 31.35
N TYR A 831 -21.66 -31.21 31.07
CA TYR A 831 -20.47 -31.39 31.88
C TYR A 831 -20.47 -30.47 33.11
N ASP A 832 -20.22 -31.02 34.29
CA ASP A 832 -20.18 -30.26 35.54
C ASP A 832 -19.07 -29.22 35.54
N GLU A 833 -17.93 -29.51 34.91
CA GLU A 833 -16.80 -28.59 34.73
C GLU A 833 -17.23 -27.30 33.99
N VAL A 834 -18.11 -27.41 33.02
CA VAL A 834 -18.63 -26.26 32.25
C VAL A 834 -19.65 -25.47 33.08
N ARG A 835 -20.50 -26.13 33.86
CA ARG A 835 -21.46 -25.52 34.78
C ARG A 835 -20.80 -24.70 35.90
N LEU A 836 -19.59 -25.07 36.28
CA LEU A 836 -18.78 -24.36 37.28
C LEU A 836 -18.15 -23.06 36.71
N LEU A 837 -18.19 -22.82 35.41
CA LEU A 837 -17.64 -21.61 34.79
C LEU A 837 -18.62 -20.45 34.90
N THR A 838 -18.76 -19.91 36.11
CA THR A 838 -19.76 -18.86 36.46
C THR A 838 -19.65 -17.55 35.67
N LYS A 839 -18.48 -17.29 35.04
CA LYS A 839 -18.25 -16.10 34.21
C LYS A 839 -18.30 -16.42 32.71
N MET A 840 -19.01 -17.46 32.33
CA MET A 840 -19.25 -17.82 30.95
C MET A 840 -20.75 -17.87 30.68
N CYS A 841 -21.17 -17.36 29.54
CA CYS A 841 -22.53 -17.44 29.06
C CYS A 841 -22.60 -18.28 27.77
N MET A 842 -23.76 -18.85 27.55
CA MET A 842 -24.11 -19.59 26.35
C MET A 842 -25.17 -18.82 25.58
N LYS A 843 -24.98 -18.66 24.30
CA LYS A 843 -25.90 -17.99 23.40
C LYS A 843 -26.01 -18.76 22.09
N HIS A 844 -27.08 -18.54 21.36
CA HIS A 844 -27.25 -19.11 20.04
C HIS A 844 -27.76 -18.06 19.04
N LEU A 845 -27.47 -18.27 17.76
CA LEU A 845 -28.05 -17.49 16.67
C LEU A 845 -29.37 -18.15 16.25
N THR A 846 -30.46 -17.40 16.29
CA THR A 846 -31.82 -17.90 16.04
C THR A 846 -32.02 -18.32 14.59
N VAL A 847 -32.63 -19.50 14.44
CA VAL A 847 -33.06 -20.07 13.16
C VAL A 847 -34.48 -20.55 13.33
N THR A 848 -35.35 -20.31 12.40
CA THR A 848 -36.71 -20.86 12.34
C THR A 848 -36.86 -21.73 11.10
N TYR A 849 -37.52 -22.86 11.25
CA TYR A 849 -37.81 -23.76 10.14
C TYR A 849 -39.24 -23.58 9.67
N ASP A 850 -39.43 -23.28 8.38
CA ASP A 850 -40.72 -23.15 7.74
C ASP A 850 -41.16 -24.52 7.18
N LYS A 851 -42.03 -25.18 7.90
CA LYS A 851 -42.58 -26.48 7.48
C LYS A 851 -43.37 -26.45 6.19
N SER A 852 -43.97 -25.32 5.78
CA SER A 852 -44.78 -25.22 4.55
C SER A 852 -43.92 -25.11 3.29
N LYS A 853 -42.72 -24.58 3.43
CA LYS A 853 -41.78 -24.35 2.32
C LYS A 853 -40.55 -25.23 2.41
N ASP A 854 -40.48 -26.07 3.45
CA ASP A 854 -39.27 -26.86 3.78
C ASP A 854 -37.99 -26.03 3.74
N THR A 855 -38.04 -24.78 4.24
CA THR A 855 -36.89 -23.86 4.23
C THR A 855 -36.52 -23.44 5.63
N LEU A 856 -35.20 -23.25 5.84
CA LEU A 856 -34.65 -22.65 7.06
C LEU A 856 -34.58 -21.12 6.91
N ILE A 857 -35.15 -20.41 7.86
CA ILE A 857 -35.09 -18.96 7.95
C ILE A 857 -34.10 -18.60 9.01
N TYR A 858 -32.99 -18.00 8.57
CA TYR A 858 -31.90 -17.56 9.42
C TYR A 858 -32.21 -16.14 9.96
N ASN A 859 -32.83 -16.05 11.12
CA ASN A 859 -33.09 -14.76 11.77
C ASN A 859 -31.82 -14.09 12.26
N ARG A 860 -30.77 -14.86 12.52
CA ARG A 860 -29.42 -14.41 12.87
C ARG A 860 -29.33 -13.48 14.09
N LYS A 861 -30.37 -13.45 14.95
CA LYS A 861 -30.34 -12.73 16.23
C LYS A 861 -29.78 -13.61 17.34
N LEU A 862 -28.93 -13.00 18.16
CA LEU A 862 -28.32 -13.64 19.32
C LEU A 862 -29.36 -13.77 20.44
N ALA A 863 -29.56 -14.98 20.93
CA ALA A 863 -30.49 -15.28 22.03
C ALA A 863 -29.77 -16.10 23.11
N ASP A 864 -30.30 -16.07 24.33
CA ASP A 864 -29.72 -16.77 25.49
C ASP A 864 -29.89 -18.30 25.40
N GLY A 865 -28.94 -19.01 25.98
CA GLY A 865 -28.90 -20.46 26.00
C GLY A 865 -28.29 -21.10 24.74
N PRO A 866 -28.12 -22.41 24.74
CA PRO A 866 -27.47 -23.15 23.64
C PRO A 866 -28.37 -23.38 22.42
N GLY A 867 -29.64 -22.99 22.47
CA GLY A 867 -30.60 -23.23 21.38
C GLY A 867 -30.93 -24.72 21.18
N ALA A 868 -31.66 -25.01 20.11
CA ALA A 868 -32.02 -26.38 19.77
C ALA A 868 -30.84 -27.15 19.16
N SER A 869 -30.68 -28.40 19.55
CA SER A 869 -29.54 -29.25 19.14
C SER A 869 -29.71 -29.96 17.79
N MET A 870 -30.82 -29.70 17.09
CA MET A 870 -31.24 -30.56 15.96
C MET A 870 -31.70 -29.74 14.74
N TYR A 871 -30.73 -29.41 13.87
CA TYR A 871 -31.02 -28.80 12.57
C TYR A 871 -30.38 -29.53 11.37
N GLY A 872 -29.62 -30.62 11.60
CA GLY A 872 -28.89 -31.31 10.53
C GLY A 872 -29.81 -31.93 9.47
N LEU A 873 -30.89 -32.62 9.89
CA LEU A 873 -31.84 -33.21 8.96
C LEU A 873 -32.76 -32.16 8.32
N GLU A 874 -33.07 -31.10 9.04
CA GLU A 874 -33.83 -29.95 8.54
C GLU A 874 -33.06 -29.19 7.45
N VAL A 875 -31.73 -29.08 7.60
CA VAL A 875 -30.85 -28.56 6.52
C VAL A 875 -30.88 -29.49 5.31
N CYS A 876 -30.75 -30.80 5.51
CA CYS A 876 -30.84 -31.80 4.43
C CYS A 876 -32.17 -31.74 3.72
N LYS A 877 -33.25 -31.50 4.44
CA LYS A 877 -34.61 -31.35 3.88
C LYS A 877 -34.73 -30.05 3.08
N ALA A 878 -34.20 -28.94 3.61
CA ALA A 878 -34.17 -27.65 2.89
C ALA A 878 -33.30 -27.68 1.62
N LEU A 879 -32.36 -28.64 1.55
CA LEU A 879 -31.53 -28.91 0.36
C LEU A 879 -32.19 -29.93 -0.59
N HIS A 880 -33.46 -30.32 -0.33
CA HIS A 880 -34.24 -31.24 -1.13
C HIS A 880 -33.61 -32.64 -1.31
N LEU A 881 -32.97 -33.19 -0.26
CA LEU A 881 -32.53 -34.57 -0.28
C LEU A 881 -33.76 -35.51 -0.37
N PRO A 882 -33.61 -36.73 -0.97
CA PRO A 882 -34.75 -37.62 -1.13
C PRO A 882 -35.47 -37.95 0.16
N ASP A 883 -36.83 -37.86 0.18
CA ASP A 883 -37.65 -38.06 1.37
C ASP A 883 -37.42 -39.42 2.02
N ALA A 884 -37.27 -40.52 1.27
CA ALA A 884 -36.97 -41.84 1.80
C ALA A 884 -35.64 -41.90 2.57
N PHE A 885 -34.64 -41.14 2.12
CA PHE A 885 -33.34 -41.02 2.82
C PHE A 885 -33.54 -40.23 4.13
N LEU A 886 -34.28 -39.15 4.11
CA LEU A 886 -34.53 -38.30 5.27
C LEU A 886 -35.36 -39.03 6.32
N GLU A 887 -36.39 -39.80 5.92
CA GLU A 887 -37.20 -40.65 6.79
C GLU A 887 -36.33 -41.73 7.48
N PHE A 888 -35.49 -42.41 6.71
CA PHE A 888 -34.60 -43.40 7.25
C PHE A 888 -33.55 -42.77 8.21
N ALA A 889 -32.94 -41.66 7.84
CA ALA A 889 -31.99 -40.92 8.67
C ALA A 889 -32.65 -40.45 9.99
N ASN A 890 -33.89 -39.96 9.92
CA ASN A 890 -34.66 -39.61 11.10
C ASN A 890 -34.99 -40.81 11.98
N ALA A 891 -35.35 -41.96 11.39
CA ALA A 891 -35.62 -43.20 12.13
C ALA A 891 -34.33 -43.70 12.84
N VAL A 892 -33.16 -43.62 12.21
CA VAL A 892 -31.86 -43.92 12.83
C VAL A 892 -31.58 -42.95 13.99
N ARG A 893 -31.80 -41.66 13.79
CA ARG A 893 -31.65 -40.63 14.82
C ARG A 893 -32.50 -40.93 16.07
N LEU A 894 -33.78 -41.27 15.86
CA LEU A 894 -34.71 -41.53 16.95
C LEU A 894 -34.39 -42.85 17.70
N ARG A 895 -33.76 -43.83 17.06
CA ARG A 895 -33.35 -45.08 17.74
C ARG A 895 -32.18 -44.91 18.70
N HIS A 896 -31.30 -43.97 18.46
CA HIS A 896 -30.04 -43.80 19.17
C HIS A 896 -29.97 -42.61 20.12
N ARG A 897 -31.04 -41.79 20.21
CA ARG A 897 -31.15 -40.68 21.16
C ARG A 897 -32.45 -40.72 21.98
N ALA A 898 -32.39 -40.29 23.23
CA ALA A 898 -33.57 -40.03 24.04
C ALA A 898 -34.41 -38.88 23.40
N PRO A 899 -35.73 -38.94 23.47
CA PRO A 899 -36.62 -37.99 22.81
C PRO A 899 -36.43 -36.60 23.41
N PRO A 900 -36.25 -35.53 22.55
CA PRO A 900 -36.25 -34.18 23.04
C PRO A 900 -37.68 -33.71 23.27
N SER A 901 -37.86 -32.86 24.26
CA SER A 901 -39.13 -32.19 24.55
C SER A 901 -39.57 -31.28 23.37
N ASP A 902 -40.83 -31.35 23.03
CA ASP A 902 -41.60 -30.69 21.96
C ASP A 902 -41.10 -29.28 21.58
N ILE A 903 -40.84 -29.13 20.31
CA ILE A 903 -40.91 -27.82 19.64
C ILE A 903 -41.78 -27.98 18.40
N GLY A 904 -43.05 -27.63 18.49
CA GLY A 904 -43.96 -27.50 17.37
C GLY A 904 -43.63 -26.26 16.57
N ILE A 905 -43.30 -26.43 15.29
CA ILE A 905 -43.06 -25.33 14.38
C ILE A 905 -44.19 -25.27 13.35
N LEU A 906 -44.79 -24.08 13.21
CA LEU A 906 -45.91 -23.79 12.29
C LEU A 906 -45.41 -22.93 11.12
N SER A 907 -45.93 -23.13 9.92
CA SER A 907 -45.56 -22.48 8.68
C SER A 907 -46.61 -21.53 8.16
N PHE A 908 -46.22 -20.46 7.44
CA PHE A 908 -47.16 -19.44 7.04
C PHE A 908 -46.76 -18.68 5.75
N GLU A 909 -47.68 -17.88 5.21
CA GLU A 909 -47.53 -17.09 3.99
C GLU A 909 -46.40 -16.06 4.06
N PRO A 910 -45.69 -15.83 2.96
CA PRO A 910 -44.67 -14.81 2.90
C PRO A 910 -45.23 -13.40 2.90
N SER A 911 -44.48 -12.46 3.44
CA SER A 911 -44.78 -11.04 3.43
C SER A 911 -44.74 -10.46 2.01
N HIS A 912 -45.65 -9.53 1.73
CA HIS A 912 -45.61 -8.71 0.52
C HIS A 912 -44.35 -7.84 0.42
N PHE A 913 -43.78 -7.42 1.55
CA PHE A 913 -42.64 -6.52 1.62
C PHE A 913 -41.31 -7.27 1.44
N ASN A 914 -41.23 -8.51 1.89
CA ASN A 914 -40.04 -9.35 1.78
C ASN A 914 -40.45 -10.83 1.83
N ALA A 915 -40.19 -11.58 0.78
CA ALA A 915 -40.59 -12.99 0.63
C ALA A 915 -40.01 -13.92 1.71
N ARG A 916 -38.96 -13.50 2.41
CA ARG A 916 -38.32 -14.25 3.50
C ARG A 916 -38.97 -13.98 4.87
N LYS A 917 -39.82 -12.97 5.01
CA LYS A 917 -40.58 -12.74 6.22
C LYS A 917 -41.96 -13.41 6.10
N LEU A 918 -42.19 -14.36 6.97
CA LEU A 918 -43.44 -15.12 6.98
C LEU A 918 -44.45 -14.55 7.97
N LYS A 919 -45.73 -14.64 7.61
CA LYS A 919 -46.85 -14.40 8.52
C LYS A 919 -47.08 -15.67 9.34
N GLY A 920 -46.40 -15.76 10.50
CA GLY A 920 -46.52 -16.89 11.41
C GLY A 920 -47.47 -16.66 12.57
N VAL A 921 -47.10 -17.11 13.74
CA VAL A 921 -47.73 -16.69 15.01
C VAL A 921 -47.34 -15.23 15.24
N CYS A 922 -48.29 -14.43 15.75
CA CYS A 922 -48.03 -13.04 16.10
C CYS A 922 -46.81 -12.92 17.02
N GLU A 923 -45.81 -12.19 16.57
CA GLU A 923 -44.52 -12.07 17.29
C GLU A 923 -44.62 -11.24 18.58
N ARG A 924 -45.79 -10.59 18.83
CA ARG A 924 -46.04 -9.81 20.05
C ARG A 924 -46.82 -10.60 21.09
N CYS A 925 -47.98 -11.16 20.75
CA CYS A 925 -48.81 -11.88 21.72
C CYS A 925 -48.52 -13.39 21.75
N CYS A 926 -47.84 -13.94 20.76
CA CYS A 926 -47.48 -15.36 20.64
C CYS A 926 -48.66 -16.34 20.76
N SER A 927 -49.92 -15.86 20.54
CA SER A 927 -51.12 -16.67 20.73
C SER A 927 -51.99 -16.75 19.49
N GLU A 928 -51.99 -15.74 18.62
CA GLU A 928 -52.83 -15.64 17.43
C GLU A 928 -51.99 -15.66 16.15
N LEU A 929 -52.57 -16.01 15.02
CA LEU A 929 -51.92 -15.97 13.73
C LEU A 929 -51.73 -14.53 13.26
N ALA A 930 -50.53 -14.22 12.77
CA ALA A 930 -50.22 -12.92 12.20
C ALA A 930 -50.93 -12.73 10.85
N GLN A 931 -51.62 -11.64 10.69
CA GLN A 931 -52.32 -11.27 9.47
C GLN A 931 -51.62 -10.12 8.76
N GLU A 932 -50.89 -9.31 9.50
CA GLU A 932 -50.20 -8.13 8.99
C GLU A 932 -48.71 -8.12 9.31
N ILE A 933 -47.97 -7.39 8.47
CA ILE A 933 -46.55 -7.18 8.68
C ILE A 933 -46.33 -5.70 8.99
N HIS A 934 -45.84 -5.46 10.18
CA HIS A 934 -45.52 -4.16 10.69
C HIS A 934 -44.02 -3.83 10.48
N HIS A 935 -43.72 -2.60 10.07
CA HIS A 935 -42.35 -2.10 10.01
C HIS A 935 -41.92 -1.53 11.36
N LEU A 936 -40.91 -2.10 11.99
CA LEU A 936 -40.38 -1.62 13.27
C LEU A 936 -39.84 -0.18 13.19
N LEU A 937 -39.16 0.10 12.09
CA LEU A 937 -38.75 1.45 11.72
C LEU A 937 -39.70 1.97 10.65
N PRO A 938 -40.35 3.15 10.82
CA PRO A 938 -41.36 3.63 9.88
C PRO A 938 -40.81 3.83 8.48
N GLN A 939 -41.55 3.35 7.47
CA GLN A 939 -41.15 3.49 6.06
C GLN A 939 -40.93 4.93 5.60
N LYS A 940 -41.62 5.90 6.21
CA LYS A 940 -41.51 7.33 5.92
C LYS A 940 -40.13 7.91 6.26
N ASP A 941 -39.38 7.24 7.13
CA ASP A 941 -38.07 7.69 7.57
C ASP A 941 -36.95 7.15 6.65
N ALA A 942 -37.29 6.48 5.55
CA ALA A 942 -36.32 5.98 4.57
C ALA A 942 -35.80 7.12 3.69
N ASP A 943 -34.49 7.08 3.45
CA ASP A 943 -33.81 7.98 2.53
C ASP A 943 -34.13 7.67 1.05
N HIS A 944 -33.57 8.47 0.14
CA HIS A 944 -33.74 8.30 -1.31
C HIS A 944 -33.20 6.97 -1.86
N MET A 945 -32.37 6.26 -1.08
CA MET A 945 -31.82 4.94 -1.40
C MET A 945 -32.61 3.79 -0.76
N ASN A 946 -33.79 4.08 -0.15
CA ASN A 946 -34.61 3.14 0.59
C ASN A 946 -34.02 2.56 1.87
N TYR A 947 -33.09 3.28 2.51
CA TYR A 947 -32.51 2.92 3.80
C TYR A 947 -33.08 3.77 4.94
N ILE A 948 -33.29 3.13 6.09
CA ILE A 948 -33.63 3.79 7.35
C ILE A 948 -32.42 3.58 8.28
N GLY A 949 -31.63 4.63 8.45
CA GLY A 949 -30.35 4.48 9.11
C GLY A 949 -29.38 3.65 8.27
N HIS A 950 -29.07 2.43 8.70
CA HIS A 950 -28.22 1.47 7.99
C HIS A 950 -29.01 0.25 7.46
N VAL A 951 -30.33 0.20 7.68
CA VAL A 951 -31.21 -0.91 7.35
C VAL A 951 -32.05 -0.56 6.12
N PRO A 952 -32.13 -1.40 5.06
CA PRO A 952 -33.14 -1.24 4.00
C PRO A 952 -34.53 -1.31 4.59
N LYS A 953 -35.42 -0.43 4.17
CA LYS A 953 -36.76 -0.31 4.76
C LYS A 953 -37.54 -1.64 4.83
N ASN A 954 -37.39 -2.52 3.84
CA ASN A 954 -38.08 -3.81 3.74
C ASN A 954 -37.23 -5.00 4.20
N HIS A 955 -36.23 -4.78 4.99
CA HIS A 955 -35.42 -5.88 5.53
C HIS A 955 -36.20 -6.73 6.52
N VAL A 956 -35.92 -8.05 6.54
CA VAL A 956 -36.65 -9.01 7.41
C VAL A 956 -36.60 -8.60 8.89
N ALA A 957 -35.49 -8.11 9.36
CA ALA A 957 -35.30 -7.63 10.75
C ALA A 957 -36.07 -6.33 11.04
N ASN A 958 -36.51 -5.57 10.02
CA ASN A 958 -37.38 -4.40 10.17
C ASN A 958 -38.85 -4.74 10.06
N LEU A 959 -39.19 -6.02 9.87
CA LEU A 959 -40.52 -6.51 9.67
C LEU A 959 -40.94 -7.40 10.85
N MET A 960 -42.07 -7.11 11.47
CA MET A 960 -42.67 -7.88 12.54
C MET A 960 -44.04 -8.41 12.09
N ALA A 961 -44.25 -9.71 12.27
CA ALA A 961 -45.56 -10.33 11.95
C ALA A 961 -46.53 -10.17 13.13
N LEU A 962 -47.65 -9.50 12.93
CA LEU A 962 -48.60 -9.17 13.99
C LEU A 962 -50.04 -9.66 13.62
N CYS A 963 -50.80 -10.09 14.62
CA CYS A 963 -52.22 -10.21 14.48
C CYS A 963 -52.88 -8.80 14.42
N THR A 964 -54.08 -8.68 13.88
CA THR A 964 -54.74 -7.40 13.69
C THR A 964 -54.84 -6.60 14.98
N ARG A 965 -55.21 -7.25 16.11
CA ARG A 965 -55.29 -6.60 17.41
C ARG A 965 -53.96 -6.00 17.89
N CYS A 966 -52.85 -6.77 17.77
CA CYS A 966 -51.53 -6.28 18.19
C CYS A 966 -50.99 -5.24 17.21
N HIS A 967 -51.40 -5.27 15.95
CA HIS A 967 -51.05 -4.27 14.94
C HIS A 967 -51.75 -2.94 15.25
N ASP A 968 -53.03 -2.97 15.55
CA ASP A 968 -53.79 -1.76 15.96
C ASP A 968 -53.27 -1.15 17.24
N GLU A 969 -52.92 -1.97 18.25
CA GLU A 969 -52.29 -1.50 19.48
C GLU A 969 -50.93 -0.81 19.26
N VAL A 970 -50.13 -1.25 18.28
CA VAL A 970 -48.87 -0.63 17.94
C VAL A 970 -49.06 0.72 17.26
N HIS A 971 -50.16 0.86 16.49
CA HIS A 971 -50.50 2.10 15.81
C HIS A 971 -51.37 3.05 16.67
N GLY A 972 -51.79 2.64 17.87
CA GLY A 972 -52.56 3.47 18.81
C GLY A 972 -54.03 3.64 18.43
N HIS A 973 -54.57 2.66 17.69
CA HIS A 973 -55.99 2.54 17.38
C HIS A 973 -56.73 1.57 18.32
#